data_b178afd7a6286d64ee27bf37a11e051a
#
_entry.id   b178afd7a6286d64ee27bf37a11e051a
#
_cell.length_a   1.000
_cell.length_b   1.000
_cell.length_c   1.000
_cell.angle_alpha   90.00
_cell.angle_beta   90.00
_cell.angle_gamma   90.00
#
_symmetry.space_group_name_H-M   'P 1'
#
loop_
_entity.id
_entity.type
_entity.pdbx_description
1 polymer ?
#
loop_
_entity_poly.entity_id
_entity_poly.type
_entity_poly.pdbx_seq_one_letter_code
_entity_poly.pdbx_strand_id
1 'polypeptide(L)'
;MKSTFRTHENPVIDVGRILSGFHNRELLIYHGVDERYPNASLRHHNMILDAAVDMHDGCNILNLKYVLHVARDGAREPVMKKLSEIASIIVTDMIPLPPWSTWVRTIAESGLLPVVEVDAHCVVPMPLFGKSVERPYQYRNATKKLRIGRVQREWPNCEVRAEPYLGTLPFIPINIDEEIRKKEDRWNILKKCKIDPTVHPVWHERGGEKTALTRWQDFLEKGIGGYARRRNNAADSKGVSRLSHAFHYGALSPMKVAREASRVNSKSAEKYLDELLIFREHAWHHAASLEYPSSYENLPKWARSSWKETQSDPRHILIEKEDLENSKSPSHLWNLSQTSLRHHGELHNNLRMTWGKAFPLWTKDAEISMSWCLDMNDKYALDGRDPSSIAGVQWCHGLFDRPFNPSVPILGVIRQRDLQAHESRLDMQAYEAHVRRPVIDVQNPIFIIGAGYAGAMAARCLTNHGIEVVVIDKGSKVGGRASARSLEKEHLTHGTAIADAVPAWLNCTLESIFSKERIKRSGDQLIIDRGPVIIEHLLRDIQVYCETKIVSVESSNDEIVLQSDKGNRWSASGVILTTPLPQSADILGEMAPDGWRDGNYESIWSVLFSNDSVIPRSVIKAAQNAGLVAVCGSDNPSRSLVLHSNSEWSKKHLEKSRSEIVELILDQCRRFADNDALKWLESSNYQGHRWRFARAIRTGTEINIPRIVMAGDAWGKPVGTVGGAISSGAWAAAELVFYLSNFSKRGSDIQSSLLDKW
;
A
#
# COMPACT_ATOMS: atom_id res chain seq x y z
N MET A 1 -1.51 -10.80 -21.32
CA MET A 1 -1.13 -9.37 -21.15
C MET A 1 -0.66 -9.18 -19.72
N LYS A 2 0.56 -8.70 -19.51
CA LYS A 2 1.14 -8.44 -18.18
C LYS A 2 1.19 -6.95 -17.86
N SER A 3 1.59 -6.13 -18.85
CA SER A 3 1.70 -4.67 -18.69
C SER A 3 1.56 -3.89 -20.01
N THR A 4 1.06 -4.47 -21.07
CA THR A 4 0.90 -3.78 -22.36
C THR A 4 -0.57 -3.45 -22.58
N PHE A 5 -1.10 -2.55 -21.72
CA PHE A 5 -2.54 -2.26 -21.65
C PHE A 5 -2.96 -1.19 -22.66
N ARG A 6 -2.76 -1.50 -23.94
CA ARG A 6 -3.19 -0.68 -25.09
C ARG A 6 -3.57 -1.55 -26.27
N THR A 7 -4.36 -1.01 -27.18
CA THR A 7 -4.69 -1.66 -28.45
C THR A 7 -3.96 -1.03 -29.63
N HIS A 8 -3.59 0.25 -29.55
CA HIS A 8 -2.82 0.93 -30.60
C HIS A 8 -1.35 0.47 -30.57
N GLU A 9 -0.78 0.25 -31.76
CA GLU A 9 0.63 -0.10 -31.94
C GLU A 9 1.11 -1.14 -30.91
N ASN A 10 0.36 -2.23 -30.77
CA ASN A 10 0.65 -3.28 -29.80
C ASN A 10 1.24 -4.52 -30.48
N PRO A 11 2.57 -4.71 -30.43
CA PRO A 11 3.20 -5.86 -31.10
C PRO A 11 2.78 -7.20 -30.52
N VAL A 12 2.37 -7.26 -29.24
CA VAL A 12 1.90 -8.52 -28.61
C VAL A 12 0.58 -8.96 -29.22
N ILE A 13 -0.36 -8.03 -29.42
CA ILE A 13 -1.65 -8.30 -30.08
C ILE A 13 -1.42 -8.66 -31.55
N ASP A 14 -0.56 -7.91 -32.25
CA ASP A 14 -0.32 -8.14 -33.68
C ASP A 14 0.35 -9.51 -33.92
N VAL A 15 1.33 -9.90 -33.11
CA VAL A 15 1.94 -11.25 -33.16
C VAL A 15 0.89 -12.32 -32.83
N GLY A 16 0.03 -12.08 -31.85
CA GLY A 16 -1.08 -12.98 -31.51
C GLY A 16 -2.02 -13.19 -32.72
N ARG A 17 -2.41 -12.10 -33.41
CA ARG A 17 -3.24 -12.16 -34.61
C ARG A 17 -2.56 -12.91 -35.77
N ILE A 18 -1.29 -12.61 -36.02
CA ILE A 18 -0.50 -13.28 -37.07
C ILE A 18 -0.39 -14.77 -36.80
N LEU A 19 -0.05 -15.18 -35.59
CA LEU A 19 0.05 -16.61 -35.24
C LEU A 19 -1.32 -17.31 -35.25
N SER A 20 -2.39 -16.64 -34.80
CA SER A 20 -3.76 -17.14 -34.89
C SER A 20 -4.16 -17.44 -36.35
N GLY A 21 -3.94 -16.48 -37.26
CA GLY A 21 -4.21 -16.65 -38.67
C GLY A 21 -3.33 -17.74 -39.33
N PHE A 22 -2.04 -17.77 -39.04
CA PHE A 22 -1.10 -18.76 -39.59
C PHE A 22 -1.45 -20.20 -39.18
N HIS A 23 -1.87 -20.39 -37.92
CA HIS A 23 -2.21 -21.70 -37.38
C HIS A 23 -3.69 -22.04 -37.50
N ASN A 24 -4.52 -21.15 -38.06
CA ASN A 24 -5.98 -21.27 -38.13
C ASN A 24 -6.58 -21.61 -36.72
N ARG A 25 -6.25 -20.78 -35.72
CA ARG A 25 -6.70 -20.91 -34.33
C ARG A 25 -7.38 -19.64 -33.85
N GLU A 26 -8.36 -19.79 -32.96
CA GLU A 26 -9.02 -18.66 -32.29
C GLU A 26 -8.04 -17.92 -31.38
N LEU A 27 -8.25 -16.60 -31.20
CA LEU A 27 -7.44 -15.74 -30.31
C LEU A 27 -8.23 -15.32 -29.10
N LEU A 28 -7.64 -15.57 -27.94
CA LEU A 28 -8.10 -15.07 -26.64
C LEU A 28 -7.08 -14.08 -26.08
N ILE A 29 -7.50 -12.87 -25.77
CA ILE A 29 -6.69 -11.89 -25.04
C ILE A 29 -7.02 -11.99 -23.54
N TYR A 30 -6.13 -12.64 -22.80
CA TYR A 30 -6.24 -12.81 -21.35
C TYR A 30 -5.46 -11.74 -20.59
N HIS A 31 -6.13 -11.09 -19.63
CA HIS A 31 -5.53 -10.15 -18.68
C HIS A 31 -5.76 -10.67 -17.26
N GLY A 32 -4.70 -11.02 -16.57
CA GLY A 32 -4.74 -11.48 -15.18
C GLY A 32 -4.20 -10.42 -14.21
N VAL A 33 -4.97 -10.12 -13.16
CA VAL A 33 -4.56 -9.26 -12.05
C VAL A 33 -4.41 -10.14 -10.81
N ASP A 34 -3.21 -10.21 -10.26
CA ASP A 34 -2.87 -11.11 -9.16
C ASP A 34 -2.53 -10.32 -7.88
N GLU A 35 -3.28 -10.60 -6.80
CA GLU A 35 -3.07 -10.00 -5.49
C GLU A 35 -1.74 -10.41 -4.81
N ARG A 36 -1.03 -11.44 -5.34
CA ARG A 36 0.28 -11.89 -4.87
C ARG A 36 1.44 -11.13 -5.51
N TYR A 37 1.15 -10.21 -6.43
CA TYR A 37 2.19 -9.36 -7.01
C TYR A 37 2.83 -8.51 -5.90
N PRO A 38 4.17 -8.38 -5.85
CA PRO A 38 4.82 -7.57 -4.82
C PRO A 38 4.30 -6.12 -4.82
N ASN A 39 4.00 -5.60 -3.62
CA ASN A 39 3.37 -4.29 -3.42
C ASN A 39 1.99 -4.14 -4.07
N ALA A 40 1.25 -5.24 -4.25
CA ALA A 40 -0.15 -5.18 -4.67
C ALA A 40 -0.95 -4.28 -3.71
N SER A 41 -1.55 -3.22 -4.22
CA SER A 41 -2.23 -2.19 -3.43
C SER A 41 -3.46 -1.67 -4.14
N LEU A 42 -4.30 -0.94 -3.41
CA LEU A 42 -5.46 -0.25 -4.00
C LEU A 42 -5.04 0.67 -5.15
N ARG A 43 -3.90 1.37 -5.02
CA ARG A 43 -3.37 2.29 -6.03
C ARG A 43 -3.10 1.58 -7.35
N HIS A 44 -2.29 0.53 -7.32
CA HIS A 44 -1.90 -0.20 -8.52
C HIS A 44 -3.07 -0.98 -9.12
N HIS A 45 -3.89 -1.65 -8.31
CA HIS A 45 -5.06 -2.38 -8.79
C HIS A 45 -6.06 -1.44 -9.46
N ASN A 46 -6.35 -0.27 -8.87
CA ASN A 46 -7.27 0.70 -9.49
C ASN A 46 -6.76 1.19 -10.85
N MET A 47 -5.44 1.48 -10.99
CA MET A 47 -4.83 1.88 -12.27
C MET A 47 -4.96 0.79 -13.34
N ILE A 48 -4.75 -0.47 -12.96
CA ILE A 48 -4.86 -1.62 -13.87
C ILE A 48 -6.33 -1.83 -14.29
N LEU A 49 -7.28 -1.71 -13.37
CA LEU A 49 -8.71 -1.85 -13.69
C LEU A 49 -9.22 -0.70 -14.58
N ASP A 50 -8.72 0.51 -14.41
CA ASP A 50 -8.96 1.60 -15.37
C ASP A 50 -8.49 1.24 -16.78
N ALA A 51 -7.27 0.71 -16.88
CA ALA A 51 -6.69 0.29 -18.16
C ALA A 51 -7.46 -0.90 -18.79
N ALA A 52 -8.00 -1.80 -17.98
CA ALA A 52 -8.78 -2.94 -18.44
C ALA A 52 -10.08 -2.50 -19.15
N VAL A 53 -10.71 -1.41 -18.71
CA VAL A 53 -11.89 -0.83 -19.39
C VAL A 53 -11.52 -0.35 -20.79
N ASP A 54 -10.41 0.40 -20.93
CA ASP A 54 -9.94 0.88 -22.22
C ASP A 54 -9.52 -0.28 -23.16
N MET A 55 -8.88 -1.32 -22.59
CA MET A 55 -8.54 -2.55 -23.32
C MET A 55 -9.77 -3.28 -23.86
N HIS A 56 -10.83 -3.40 -23.05
CA HIS A 56 -12.09 -4.01 -23.46
C HIS A 56 -12.70 -3.26 -24.65
N ASP A 57 -12.81 -1.92 -24.53
CA ASP A 57 -13.35 -1.09 -25.59
C ASP A 57 -12.54 -1.21 -26.88
N GLY A 58 -11.21 -1.15 -26.79
CA GLY A 58 -10.31 -1.25 -27.92
C GLY A 58 -10.34 -2.63 -28.59
N CYS A 59 -10.40 -3.72 -27.81
CA CYS A 59 -10.52 -5.08 -28.32
C CYS A 59 -11.87 -5.30 -29.03
N ASN A 60 -12.96 -4.73 -28.53
CA ASN A 60 -14.27 -4.79 -29.18
C ASN A 60 -14.24 -4.11 -30.57
N ILE A 61 -13.56 -2.95 -30.70
CA ILE A 61 -13.37 -2.28 -31.99
C ILE A 61 -12.58 -3.16 -32.96
N LEU A 62 -11.61 -3.93 -32.49
CA LEU A 62 -10.79 -4.84 -33.27
C LEU A 62 -11.44 -6.21 -33.50
N ASN A 63 -12.65 -6.44 -33.01
CA ASN A 63 -13.36 -7.73 -33.01
C ASN A 63 -12.52 -8.86 -32.36
N LEU A 64 -11.88 -8.59 -31.23
CA LEU A 64 -11.07 -9.53 -30.46
C LEU A 64 -11.74 -9.87 -29.12
N LYS A 65 -11.66 -11.14 -28.71
CA LYS A 65 -12.17 -11.57 -27.40
C LYS A 65 -11.18 -11.19 -26.31
N TYR A 66 -11.56 -10.22 -25.49
CA TYR A 66 -10.81 -9.81 -24.29
C TYR A 66 -11.48 -10.35 -23.03
N VAL A 67 -10.71 -10.90 -22.10
CA VAL A 67 -11.19 -11.40 -20.81
C VAL A 67 -10.28 -10.94 -19.68
N LEU A 68 -10.88 -10.45 -18.62
CA LEU A 68 -10.21 -10.02 -17.40
C LEU A 68 -10.48 -11.03 -16.27
N HIS A 69 -9.42 -11.46 -15.60
CA HIS A 69 -9.48 -12.18 -14.34
C HIS A 69 -8.80 -11.37 -13.24
N VAL A 70 -9.46 -11.20 -12.11
CA VAL A 70 -8.92 -10.55 -10.91
C VAL A 70 -8.94 -11.58 -9.79
N ALA A 71 -7.77 -11.91 -9.25
CA ALA A 71 -7.64 -12.77 -8.08
C ALA A 71 -8.31 -12.08 -6.88
N ARG A 72 -9.38 -12.70 -6.36
CA ARG A 72 -10.23 -12.16 -5.30
C ARG A 72 -10.94 -13.27 -4.54
N ASP A 73 -11.65 -12.93 -3.48
CA ASP A 73 -12.50 -13.91 -2.77
C ASP A 73 -13.46 -14.58 -3.75
N GLY A 74 -13.43 -15.94 -3.75
CA GLY A 74 -14.20 -16.78 -4.66
C GLY A 74 -13.62 -16.97 -6.07
N ALA A 75 -12.46 -16.38 -6.40
CA ALA A 75 -11.83 -16.47 -7.72
C ALA A 75 -10.29 -16.45 -7.61
N ARG A 76 -9.71 -17.45 -6.90
CA ARG A 76 -8.25 -17.63 -6.70
C ARG A 76 -7.70 -18.88 -7.36
N GLU A 77 -8.41 -19.42 -8.33
CA GLU A 77 -7.98 -20.58 -9.09
C GLU A 77 -6.70 -20.31 -9.92
N PRO A 78 -5.91 -21.36 -10.23
CA PRO A 78 -4.69 -21.23 -11.04
C PRO A 78 -5.03 -21.09 -12.55
N VAL A 79 -5.58 -19.94 -12.94
CA VAL A 79 -6.12 -19.69 -14.29
C VAL A 79 -5.10 -19.94 -15.39
N MET A 80 -3.83 -19.52 -15.22
CA MET A 80 -2.80 -19.75 -16.24
C MET A 80 -2.56 -21.24 -16.51
N LYS A 81 -2.58 -22.08 -15.46
CA LYS A 81 -2.48 -23.52 -15.63
C LYS A 81 -3.67 -24.08 -16.43
N LYS A 82 -4.89 -23.67 -16.09
CA LYS A 82 -6.09 -24.11 -16.80
C LYS A 82 -6.10 -23.62 -18.26
N LEU A 83 -5.63 -22.39 -18.53
CA LEU A 83 -5.52 -21.88 -19.90
C LEU A 83 -4.46 -22.63 -20.68
N SER A 84 -3.35 -23.05 -20.07
CA SER A 84 -2.31 -23.83 -20.77
C SER A 84 -2.77 -25.22 -21.21
N GLU A 85 -3.85 -25.74 -20.65
CA GLU A 85 -4.45 -27.02 -21.05
C GLU A 85 -5.29 -26.93 -22.34
N ILE A 86 -5.76 -25.74 -22.68
CA ILE A 86 -6.62 -25.50 -23.86
C ILE A 86 -5.94 -24.66 -24.95
N ALA A 87 -4.85 -23.96 -24.64
CA ALA A 87 -4.11 -23.12 -25.58
C ALA A 87 -3.10 -23.95 -26.39
N SER A 88 -2.85 -23.56 -27.64
CA SER A 88 -1.77 -24.12 -28.47
C SER A 88 -0.47 -23.35 -28.35
N ILE A 89 -0.54 -22.03 -28.09
CA ILE A 89 0.61 -21.11 -27.95
C ILE A 89 0.21 -20.01 -26.95
N ILE A 90 1.15 -19.56 -26.14
CA ILE A 90 1.04 -18.33 -25.36
C ILE A 90 1.91 -17.25 -26.00
N VAL A 91 1.31 -16.09 -26.29
CA VAL A 91 2.04 -14.86 -26.66
C VAL A 91 1.94 -13.86 -25.52
N THR A 92 3.06 -13.33 -25.06
CA THR A 92 3.09 -12.42 -23.92
C THR A 92 4.12 -11.31 -24.10
N ASP A 93 3.92 -10.20 -23.43
CA ASP A 93 4.88 -9.09 -23.37
C ASP A 93 6.14 -9.49 -22.57
N MET A 94 7.30 -9.06 -23.07
CA MET A 94 8.59 -9.30 -22.41
C MET A 94 8.81 -8.27 -21.30
N ILE A 95 8.83 -8.72 -20.03
CA ILE A 95 9.15 -7.91 -18.86
C ILE A 95 10.33 -8.56 -18.12
N PRO A 96 11.52 -7.94 -18.08
CA PRO A 96 12.72 -8.55 -17.53
C PRO A 96 12.81 -8.49 -16.00
N LEU A 97 11.67 -8.51 -15.30
CA LEU A 97 11.62 -8.40 -13.84
C LEU A 97 10.84 -9.55 -13.20
N PRO A 98 11.33 -10.11 -12.09
CA PRO A 98 10.49 -10.96 -11.24
C PRO A 98 9.29 -10.16 -10.67
N PRO A 99 8.13 -10.80 -10.45
CA PRO A 99 7.84 -12.22 -10.67
C PRO A 99 7.51 -12.58 -12.13
N TRP A 100 7.31 -11.60 -13.02
CA TRP A 100 6.86 -11.82 -14.40
C TRP A 100 7.82 -12.73 -15.19
N SER A 101 9.12 -12.41 -15.16
CA SER A 101 10.16 -13.23 -15.85
C SER A 101 10.20 -14.65 -15.29
N THR A 102 10.05 -14.82 -13.97
CA THR A 102 10.02 -16.14 -13.32
C THR A 102 8.77 -16.93 -13.75
N TRP A 103 7.59 -16.31 -13.75
CA TRP A 103 6.35 -16.99 -14.12
C TRP A 103 6.36 -17.44 -15.58
N VAL A 104 6.86 -16.59 -16.50
CA VAL A 104 6.98 -16.95 -17.92
C VAL A 104 7.96 -18.11 -18.10
N ARG A 105 9.13 -18.05 -17.44
CA ARG A 105 10.12 -19.13 -17.48
C ARG A 105 9.52 -20.44 -16.94
N THR A 106 8.80 -20.42 -15.83
CA THR A 106 8.15 -21.62 -15.27
C THR A 106 7.15 -22.23 -16.25
N ILE A 107 6.36 -21.42 -16.97
CA ILE A 107 5.43 -21.91 -17.98
C ILE A 107 6.19 -22.51 -19.17
N ALA A 108 7.22 -21.83 -19.65
CA ALA A 108 8.03 -22.31 -20.79
C ALA A 108 8.77 -23.62 -20.45
N GLU A 109 9.36 -23.72 -19.27
CA GLU A 109 10.08 -24.92 -18.79
C GLU A 109 9.14 -26.12 -18.52
N SER A 110 7.84 -25.88 -18.28
CA SER A 110 6.88 -26.97 -18.15
C SER A 110 6.72 -27.82 -19.42
N GLY A 111 7.11 -27.27 -20.57
CA GLY A 111 7.04 -27.96 -21.87
C GLY A 111 5.61 -28.24 -22.37
N LEU A 112 4.58 -27.74 -21.68
CA LEU A 112 3.18 -27.98 -22.05
C LEU A 112 2.81 -27.33 -23.39
N LEU A 113 3.33 -26.12 -23.65
CA LEU A 113 3.07 -25.38 -24.90
C LEU A 113 4.18 -24.35 -25.16
N PRO A 114 4.36 -23.93 -26.42
CA PRO A 114 5.28 -22.86 -26.78
C PRO A 114 4.89 -21.52 -26.15
N VAL A 115 5.89 -20.74 -25.70
CA VAL A 115 5.72 -19.37 -25.20
C VAL A 115 6.53 -18.42 -26.06
N VAL A 116 5.86 -17.40 -26.60
CA VAL A 116 6.46 -16.34 -27.42
C VAL A 116 6.45 -15.05 -26.62
N GLU A 117 7.61 -14.53 -26.26
CA GLU A 117 7.76 -13.22 -25.63
C GLU A 117 8.04 -12.16 -26.68
N VAL A 118 7.30 -11.04 -26.58
CA VAL A 118 7.37 -9.91 -27.51
C VAL A 118 7.71 -8.64 -26.75
N ASP A 119 8.79 -7.96 -27.11
CA ASP A 119 9.11 -6.66 -26.52
C ASP A 119 8.20 -5.56 -27.07
N ALA A 120 7.34 -5.04 -26.21
CA ALA A 120 6.40 -3.96 -26.50
C ALA A 120 6.76 -2.63 -25.80
N HIS A 121 7.92 -2.59 -25.15
CA HIS A 121 8.35 -1.52 -24.26
C HIS A 121 9.53 -0.71 -24.79
N CYS A 122 10.29 -1.24 -25.75
CA CYS A 122 11.48 -0.58 -26.30
C CYS A 122 11.33 -0.35 -27.79
N VAL A 123 11.77 0.81 -28.28
CA VAL A 123 11.87 1.10 -29.71
C VAL A 123 12.94 0.23 -30.36
N VAL A 124 14.05 -0.01 -29.64
CA VAL A 124 15.02 -1.05 -30.00
C VAL A 124 14.71 -2.27 -29.13
N PRO A 125 14.02 -3.30 -29.67
CA PRO A 125 13.69 -4.48 -28.88
C PRO A 125 14.89 -5.12 -28.22
N MET A 126 14.73 -5.52 -26.94
CA MET A 126 15.81 -6.14 -26.17
C MET A 126 16.47 -7.34 -26.86
N PRO A 127 15.72 -8.28 -27.45
CA PRO A 127 16.33 -9.41 -28.18
C PRO A 127 17.08 -8.98 -29.45
N LEU A 128 16.69 -7.88 -30.08
CA LEU A 128 17.35 -7.38 -31.29
C LEU A 128 18.75 -6.84 -31.03
N PHE A 129 18.94 -6.15 -29.91
CA PHE A 129 20.26 -5.68 -29.49
C PHE A 129 21.03 -6.79 -28.75
N GLY A 130 20.36 -7.61 -27.96
CA GLY A 130 20.82 -8.87 -27.38
C GLY A 130 21.98 -8.75 -26.38
N LYS A 131 22.28 -7.56 -25.87
CA LYS A 131 23.37 -7.33 -24.90
C LYS A 131 23.13 -6.15 -24.00
N SER A 132 23.88 -6.06 -22.91
CA SER A 132 23.96 -4.88 -22.05
C SER A 132 25.30 -4.17 -22.24
N VAL A 133 25.32 -2.89 -21.90
CA VAL A 133 26.51 -2.05 -21.84
C VAL A 133 26.48 -1.24 -20.55
N GLU A 134 27.67 -0.87 -20.04
CA GLU A 134 27.80 -0.27 -18.71
C GLU A 134 27.19 1.14 -18.59
N ARG A 135 27.19 1.93 -19.66
CA ARG A 135 26.83 3.36 -19.59
C ARG A 135 25.88 3.79 -20.70
N PRO A 136 25.02 4.77 -20.43
CA PRO A 136 24.05 5.27 -21.42
C PRO A 136 24.67 5.80 -22.71
N TYR A 137 25.85 6.41 -22.67
CA TYR A 137 26.50 6.90 -23.90
C TYR A 137 26.98 5.75 -24.79
N GLN A 138 27.41 4.61 -24.21
CA GLN A 138 27.77 3.40 -24.97
C GLN A 138 26.52 2.82 -25.64
N TYR A 139 25.40 2.77 -24.92
CA TYR A 139 24.10 2.34 -25.45
C TYR A 139 23.68 3.25 -26.62
N ARG A 140 23.78 4.57 -26.44
CA ARG A 140 23.50 5.57 -27.48
C ARG A 140 24.25 5.26 -28.77
N ASN A 141 25.55 5.02 -28.68
CA ASN A 141 26.41 4.77 -29.84
C ASN A 141 26.13 3.41 -30.47
N ALA A 142 26.00 2.38 -29.67
CA ALA A 142 25.80 0.99 -30.15
C ALA A 142 24.44 0.80 -30.82
N THR A 143 23.39 1.48 -30.34
CA THR A 143 22.03 1.36 -30.89
C THR A 143 21.69 2.41 -31.96
N LYS A 144 22.58 3.33 -32.30
CA LYS A 144 22.30 4.49 -33.17
C LYS A 144 21.63 4.10 -34.50
N LYS A 145 22.20 3.13 -35.21
CA LYS A 145 21.65 2.67 -36.52
C LYS A 145 20.26 2.06 -36.38
N LEU A 146 20.08 1.21 -35.36
CA LEU A 146 18.79 0.54 -35.08
C LEU A 146 17.73 1.58 -34.72
N ARG A 147 18.04 2.54 -33.86
CA ARG A 147 17.10 3.59 -33.45
C ARG A 147 16.64 4.46 -34.62
N ILE A 148 17.58 5.01 -35.39
CA ILE A 148 17.24 5.89 -36.53
C ILE A 148 16.32 5.16 -37.50
N GLY A 149 16.67 3.93 -37.85
CA GLY A 149 15.87 3.14 -38.79
C GLY A 149 14.48 2.75 -38.28
N ARG A 150 14.29 2.72 -36.94
CA ARG A 150 12.99 2.33 -36.33
C ARG A 150 12.11 3.52 -35.99
N VAL A 151 12.69 4.60 -35.47
CA VAL A 151 11.93 5.81 -35.07
C VAL A 151 11.15 6.42 -36.22
N GLN A 152 11.68 6.37 -37.44
CA GLN A 152 11.04 6.95 -38.63
C GLN A 152 9.97 6.06 -39.28
N ARG A 153 9.89 4.78 -38.89
CA ARG A 153 8.92 3.86 -39.50
C ARG A 153 7.53 4.08 -38.91
N GLU A 154 6.56 4.13 -39.81
CA GLU A 154 5.15 4.02 -39.40
C GLU A 154 4.88 2.62 -38.84
N TRP A 155 3.95 2.54 -37.92
CA TRP A 155 3.50 1.24 -37.41
C TRP A 155 2.75 0.51 -38.52
N PRO A 156 3.13 -0.73 -38.89
CA PRO A 156 2.44 -1.46 -39.93
C PRO A 156 1.04 -1.86 -39.44
N ASN A 157 0.04 -1.66 -40.28
CA ASN A 157 -1.27 -2.17 -39.98
C ASN A 157 -1.26 -3.70 -40.09
N CYS A 158 -1.71 -4.36 -39.03
CA CYS A 158 -1.91 -5.81 -39.05
C CYS A 158 -3.23 -6.11 -39.76
N GLU A 159 -3.18 -6.56 -41.03
CA GLU A 159 -4.36 -6.90 -41.83
C GLU A 159 -4.94 -8.28 -41.47
N VAL A 160 -4.21 -9.10 -40.75
CA VAL A 160 -4.66 -10.43 -40.34
C VAL A 160 -5.85 -10.31 -39.39
N ARG A 161 -6.98 -10.88 -39.79
CA ARG A 161 -8.15 -11.06 -38.93
C ARG A 161 -7.95 -12.33 -38.11
N ALA A 162 -8.07 -12.21 -36.79
CA ALA A 162 -8.08 -13.36 -35.90
C ALA A 162 -9.52 -13.66 -35.48
N GLU A 163 -9.90 -14.91 -35.54
CA GLU A 163 -11.22 -15.33 -35.04
C GLU A 163 -11.23 -15.26 -33.52
N PRO A 164 -12.24 -14.62 -32.91
CA PRO A 164 -12.35 -14.54 -31.46
C PRO A 164 -12.62 -15.92 -30.86
N TYR A 165 -12.03 -16.21 -29.71
CA TYR A 165 -12.31 -17.44 -28.97
C TYR A 165 -13.75 -17.49 -28.49
N LEU A 166 -14.48 -18.51 -28.91
CA LEU A 166 -15.91 -18.74 -28.60
C LEU A 166 -16.11 -19.90 -27.60
N GLY A 167 -15.04 -20.60 -27.22
CA GLY A 167 -15.12 -21.73 -26.31
C GLY A 167 -15.43 -21.33 -24.86
N THR A 168 -15.69 -22.33 -24.04
CA THR A 168 -15.94 -22.14 -22.59
C THR A 168 -14.65 -21.76 -21.87
N LEU A 169 -14.69 -20.70 -21.06
CA LEU A 169 -13.57 -20.29 -20.23
C LEU A 169 -13.46 -21.19 -18.99
N PRO A 170 -12.24 -21.60 -18.59
CA PRO A 170 -12.04 -22.46 -17.43
C PRO A 170 -12.04 -21.67 -16.10
N PHE A 171 -12.53 -20.43 -16.10
CA PHE A 171 -12.68 -19.56 -14.96
C PHE A 171 -13.83 -18.56 -15.17
N ILE A 172 -14.24 -17.87 -14.12
CA ILE A 172 -15.27 -16.83 -14.17
C ILE A 172 -14.59 -15.48 -14.45
N PRO A 173 -14.72 -14.90 -15.66
CA PRO A 173 -14.17 -13.59 -15.98
C PRO A 173 -14.96 -12.48 -15.28
N ILE A 174 -14.33 -11.30 -15.15
CA ILE A 174 -15.00 -10.06 -14.78
C ILE A 174 -15.87 -9.61 -15.98
N ASN A 175 -17.14 -9.30 -15.72
CA ASN A 175 -17.98 -8.56 -16.66
C ASN A 175 -17.58 -7.07 -16.57
N ILE A 176 -16.84 -6.60 -17.58
CA ILE A 176 -16.25 -5.25 -17.58
C ILE A 176 -17.33 -4.17 -17.42
N ASP A 177 -18.45 -4.30 -18.15
CA ASP A 177 -19.50 -3.28 -18.20
C ASP A 177 -20.28 -3.20 -16.90
N GLU A 178 -20.52 -4.32 -16.24
CA GLU A 178 -21.32 -4.40 -15.03
C GLU A 178 -20.48 -4.28 -13.76
N GLU A 179 -19.24 -4.81 -13.73
CA GLU A 179 -18.48 -4.98 -12.50
C GLU A 179 -17.34 -3.97 -12.31
N ILE A 180 -16.82 -3.31 -13.38
CA ILE A 180 -15.67 -2.38 -13.23
C ILE A 180 -15.77 -1.07 -14.01
N ARG A 181 -16.71 -0.93 -14.95
CA ARG A 181 -16.83 0.32 -15.73
C ARG A 181 -17.18 1.51 -14.85
N LYS A 182 -18.11 1.35 -13.94
CA LYS A 182 -18.41 2.36 -12.92
C LYS A 182 -17.42 2.25 -11.76
N LYS A 183 -17.10 3.38 -11.17
CA LYS A 183 -16.15 3.47 -10.05
C LYS A 183 -16.64 2.70 -8.81
N GLU A 184 -17.95 2.74 -8.55
CA GLU A 184 -18.60 2.06 -7.43
C GLU A 184 -18.53 0.54 -7.56
N ASP A 185 -18.81 0.00 -8.74
CA ASP A 185 -18.77 -1.43 -9.01
C ASP A 185 -17.33 -1.95 -8.93
N ARG A 186 -16.36 -1.19 -9.46
CA ARG A 186 -14.93 -1.47 -9.34
C ARG A 186 -14.47 -1.51 -7.88
N TRP A 187 -14.96 -0.59 -7.05
CA TRP A 187 -14.66 -0.58 -5.63
C TRP A 187 -15.09 -1.89 -4.94
N ASN A 188 -16.24 -2.44 -5.33
CA ASN A 188 -16.71 -3.72 -4.81
C ASN A 188 -15.82 -4.91 -5.20
N ILE A 189 -15.18 -4.87 -6.38
CA ILE A 189 -14.16 -5.86 -6.76
C ILE A 189 -12.91 -5.70 -5.92
N LEU A 190 -12.41 -4.47 -5.75
CA LEU A 190 -11.20 -4.17 -4.97
C LEU A 190 -11.32 -4.62 -3.51
N LYS A 191 -12.48 -4.44 -2.87
CA LYS A 191 -12.74 -4.90 -1.49
C LYS A 191 -12.62 -6.42 -1.31
N LYS A 192 -12.74 -7.21 -2.37
CA LYS A 192 -12.60 -8.67 -2.34
C LYS A 192 -11.16 -9.15 -2.53
N CYS A 193 -10.21 -8.26 -2.83
CA CYS A 193 -8.80 -8.58 -3.05
C CYS A 193 -7.99 -8.50 -1.74
N LYS A 194 -6.99 -9.38 -1.60
CA LYS A 194 -6.02 -9.35 -0.49
C LYS A 194 -4.84 -8.44 -0.84
N ILE A 195 -5.07 -7.14 -0.88
CA ILE A 195 -4.10 -6.11 -1.26
C ILE A 195 -3.88 -5.12 -0.12
N ASP A 196 -2.83 -4.29 -0.22
CA ASP A 196 -2.56 -3.23 0.76
C ASP A 196 -3.57 -2.08 0.61
N PRO A 197 -4.50 -1.89 1.55
CA PRO A 197 -5.47 -0.80 1.50
C PRO A 197 -4.89 0.54 1.96
N THR A 198 -3.68 0.56 2.55
CA THR A 198 -3.07 1.79 3.08
C THR A 198 -2.48 2.67 1.99
N VAL A 199 -2.25 2.13 0.79
CA VAL A 199 -1.78 2.87 -0.38
C VAL A 199 -2.99 3.19 -1.27
N HIS A 200 -3.62 4.32 -1.00
CA HIS A 200 -4.86 4.72 -1.67
C HIS A 200 -4.65 5.03 -3.16
N PRO A 201 -5.68 4.88 -3.99
CA PRO A 201 -5.67 5.35 -5.37
C PRO A 201 -5.34 6.84 -5.46
N VAL A 202 -4.70 7.22 -6.55
CA VAL A 202 -4.52 8.65 -6.90
C VAL A 202 -5.74 9.05 -7.72
N TRP A 203 -6.77 9.60 -7.07
CA TRP A 203 -8.09 9.79 -7.67
C TRP A 203 -8.14 10.79 -8.83
N HIS A 204 -7.16 11.69 -8.94
CA HIS A 204 -7.01 12.62 -10.07
C HIS A 204 -6.16 12.05 -11.22
N GLU A 205 -5.63 10.83 -11.09
CA GLU A 205 -4.90 10.13 -12.14
C GLU A 205 -5.70 8.89 -12.56
N ARG A 206 -6.10 8.85 -13.82
CA ARG A 206 -6.76 7.70 -14.40
C ARG A 206 -5.77 6.88 -15.22
N GLY A 207 -5.82 5.56 -15.07
CA GLY A 207 -5.09 4.62 -15.92
C GLY A 207 -5.69 4.49 -17.32
N GLY A 208 -4.97 3.77 -18.18
CA GLY A 208 -5.46 3.35 -19.49
C GLY A 208 -5.00 4.19 -20.67
N GLU A 209 -5.32 3.67 -21.85
CA GLU A 209 -4.85 4.12 -23.16
C GLU A 209 -5.39 5.51 -23.52
N LYS A 210 -6.67 5.76 -23.29
CA LYS A 210 -7.34 7.02 -23.65
C LYS A 210 -6.70 8.22 -22.92
N THR A 211 -6.50 8.08 -21.62
CA THR A 211 -5.86 9.14 -20.80
C THR A 211 -4.40 9.35 -21.21
N ALA A 212 -3.67 8.27 -21.46
CA ALA A 212 -2.27 8.34 -21.86
C ALA A 212 -2.08 9.04 -23.22
N LEU A 213 -2.94 8.75 -24.21
CA LEU A 213 -2.93 9.38 -25.52
C LEU A 213 -3.27 10.87 -25.43
N THR A 214 -4.30 11.24 -24.67
CA THR A 214 -4.69 12.64 -24.46
C THR A 214 -3.55 13.45 -23.82
N ARG A 215 -2.91 12.90 -22.77
CA ARG A 215 -1.78 13.54 -22.09
C ARG A 215 -0.56 13.67 -23.00
N TRP A 216 -0.30 12.67 -23.83
CA TRP A 216 0.77 12.73 -24.82
C TRP A 216 0.52 13.84 -25.83
N GLN A 217 -0.69 13.91 -26.39
CA GLN A 217 -1.05 14.93 -27.36
C GLN A 217 -0.93 16.34 -26.79
N ASP A 218 -1.44 16.57 -25.58
CA ASP A 218 -1.30 17.88 -24.90
C ASP A 218 0.17 18.25 -24.66
N PHE A 219 1.01 17.29 -24.23
CA PHE A 219 2.44 17.55 -24.05
C PHE A 219 3.17 17.80 -25.38
N LEU A 220 2.82 17.08 -26.45
CA LEU A 220 3.39 17.25 -27.77
C LEU A 220 3.11 18.68 -28.30
N GLU A 221 1.89 19.19 -28.11
CA GLU A 221 1.47 20.49 -28.56
C GLU A 221 2.02 21.64 -27.70
N LYS A 222 1.96 21.52 -26.37
CA LYS A 222 2.17 22.62 -25.43
C LYS A 222 3.46 22.51 -24.61
N GLY A 223 4.02 21.32 -24.43
CA GLY A 223 5.11 21.02 -23.49
C GLY A 223 6.47 20.78 -24.12
N ILE A 224 6.52 20.00 -25.21
CA ILE A 224 7.77 19.46 -25.76
C ILE A 224 8.73 20.54 -26.23
N GLY A 225 8.22 21.65 -26.78
CA GLY A 225 9.04 22.77 -27.28
C GLY A 225 9.91 23.44 -26.20
N GLY A 226 9.45 23.43 -24.94
CA GLY A 226 10.16 24.01 -23.80
C GLY A 226 10.93 22.99 -22.95
N TYR A 227 10.82 21.71 -23.23
CA TYR A 227 11.26 20.61 -22.37
C TYR A 227 12.73 20.72 -21.92
N ALA A 228 13.68 20.96 -22.81
CA ALA A 228 15.10 20.98 -22.47
C ALA A 228 15.45 21.99 -21.36
N ARG A 229 14.74 23.13 -21.33
CA ARG A 229 14.95 24.21 -20.34
C ARG A 229 14.19 23.92 -19.03
N ARG A 230 12.95 23.40 -19.14
CA ARG A 230 12.01 23.27 -18.02
C ARG A 230 12.14 21.97 -17.23
N ARG A 231 12.62 20.89 -17.87
CA ARG A 231 12.61 19.52 -17.34
C ARG A 231 13.30 19.29 -16.00
N ASN A 232 14.15 20.19 -15.55
CA ASN A 232 14.86 20.06 -14.27
C ASN A 232 14.21 20.88 -13.15
N ASN A 233 13.17 21.65 -13.43
CA ASN A 233 12.45 22.45 -12.44
C ASN A 233 11.25 21.66 -11.90
N ALA A 234 11.35 21.14 -10.68
CA ALA A 234 10.28 20.36 -10.07
C ALA A 234 9.06 21.21 -9.64
N ALA A 235 9.21 22.53 -9.52
CA ALA A 235 8.11 23.44 -9.27
C ALA A 235 7.27 23.72 -10.55
N ASP A 236 7.75 23.31 -11.72
CA ASP A 236 7.05 23.46 -13.00
C ASP A 236 6.42 22.14 -13.44
N SER A 237 5.19 21.90 -13.01
CA SER A 237 4.42 20.69 -13.33
C SER A 237 4.16 20.49 -14.83
N LYS A 238 4.17 21.57 -15.64
CA LYS A 238 4.02 21.55 -17.10
C LYS A 238 5.36 21.38 -17.83
N GLY A 239 6.48 21.33 -17.11
CA GLY A 239 7.83 21.18 -17.67
C GLY A 239 8.18 19.76 -18.11
N VAL A 240 7.37 18.77 -17.74
CA VAL A 240 7.57 17.33 -18.01
C VAL A 240 6.28 16.66 -18.49
N SER A 241 6.40 15.53 -19.19
CA SER A 241 5.25 14.85 -19.78
C SER A 241 4.38 14.07 -18.77
N ARG A 242 4.93 13.70 -17.61
CA ARG A 242 4.28 12.87 -16.58
C ARG A 242 3.69 11.55 -17.13
N LEU A 243 4.40 10.93 -18.09
CA LEU A 243 3.97 9.71 -18.79
C LEU A 243 4.66 8.43 -18.28
N SER A 244 5.49 8.50 -17.23
CA SER A 244 6.25 7.34 -16.74
C SER A 244 5.34 6.15 -16.37
N HIS A 245 4.22 6.40 -15.70
CA HIS A 245 3.25 5.37 -15.37
C HIS A 245 2.53 4.82 -16.62
N ALA A 246 2.25 5.65 -17.64
CA ALA A 246 1.65 5.20 -18.89
C ALA A 246 2.58 4.24 -19.66
N PHE A 247 3.91 4.47 -19.60
CA PHE A 247 4.91 3.55 -20.14
C PHE A 247 5.07 2.30 -19.28
N HIS A 248 5.01 2.44 -17.95
CA HIS A 248 5.08 1.32 -17.02
C HIS A 248 3.96 0.30 -17.25
N TYR A 249 2.70 0.76 -17.28
CA TYR A 249 1.55 -0.09 -17.58
C TYR A 249 1.37 -0.37 -19.08
N GLY A 250 2.27 0.15 -19.93
CA GLY A 250 2.22 -0.05 -21.37
C GLY A 250 0.96 0.51 -22.05
N ALA A 251 0.30 1.49 -21.41
CA ALA A 251 -0.89 2.17 -21.93
C ALA A 251 -0.57 3.11 -23.11
N LEU A 252 0.72 3.43 -23.32
CA LEU A 252 1.18 4.28 -24.42
C LEU A 252 2.34 3.60 -25.17
N SER A 253 2.27 3.60 -26.52
CA SER A 253 3.34 3.05 -27.36
C SER A 253 4.58 3.96 -27.32
N PRO A 254 5.76 3.47 -26.86
CA PRO A 254 7.00 4.22 -26.97
C PRO A 254 7.42 4.47 -28.41
N MET A 255 7.04 3.60 -29.35
CA MET A 255 7.29 3.77 -30.80
C MET A 255 6.53 4.96 -31.35
N LYS A 256 5.22 5.09 -31.01
CA LYS A 256 4.39 6.25 -31.39
C LYS A 256 4.99 7.54 -30.86
N VAL A 257 5.30 7.57 -29.56
CA VAL A 257 5.85 8.76 -28.91
C VAL A 257 7.20 9.16 -29.52
N ALA A 258 8.09 8.20 -29.77
CA ALA A 258 9.39 8.46 -30.38
C ALA A 258 9.24 9.01 -31.80
N ARG A 259 8.36 8.42 -32.62
CA ARG A 259 8.11 8.86 -33.99
C ARG A 259 7.53 10.27 -34.04
N GLU A 260 6.51 10.56 -33.25
CA GLU A 260 5.86 11.86 -33.22
C GLU A 260 6.78 12.96 -32.65
N ALA A 261 7.51 12.67 -31.56
CA ALA A 261 8.52 13.58 -31.04
C ALA A 261 9.65 13.87 -32.03
N SER A 262 10.07 12.87 -32.84
CA SER A 262 11.11 13.05 -33.85
C SER A 262 10.73 14.01 -34.98
N ARG A 263 9.42 14.20 -35.21
CA ARG A 263 8.89 15.14 -36.21
C ARG A 263 8.91 16.61 -35.71
N VAL A 264 9.05 16.80 -34.40
CA VAL A 264 9.22 18.12 -33.81
C VAL A 264 10.71 18.52 -33.90
N ASN A 265 11.09 19.17 -34.98
CA ASN A 265 12.48 19.54 -35.24
C ASN A 265 12.98 20.64 -34.26
N SER A 266 13.30 20.21 -33.01
CA SER A 266 13.80 21.12 -31.96
C SER A 266 14.78 20.42 -31.02
N LYS A 267 15.71 21.19 -30.46
CA LYS A 267 16.64 20.70 -29.41
C LYS A 267 15.92 20.16 -28.18
N SER A 268 14.73 20.65 -27.88
CA SER A 268 13.91 20.17 -26.77
C SER A 268 13.34 18.78 -27.07
N ALA A 269 12.85 18.54 -28.28
CA ALA A 269 12.38 17.22 -28.70
C ALA A 269 13.53 16.20 -28.76
N GLU A 270 14.72 16.60 -29.27
CA GLU A 270 15.91 15.74 -29.20
C GLU A 270 16.26 15.35 -27.78
N LYS A 271 16.19 16.32 -26.83
CA LYS A 271 16.44 16.03 -25.41
C LYS A 271 15.39 15.10 -24.81
N TYR A 272 14.11 15.22 -25.21
CA TYR A 272 13.05 14.30 -24.78
C TYR A 272 13.29 12.88 -25.31
N LEU A 273 13.68 12.77 -26.57
CA LEU A 273 14.06 11.49 -27.18
C LEU A 273 15.28 10.85 -26.52
N ASP A 274 16.25 11.64 -26.04
CA ASP A 274 17.36 11.12 -25.25
C ASP A 274 16.88 10.44 -23.96
N GLU A 275 15.95 11.08 -23.24
CA GLU A 275 15.41 10.48 -21.99
C GLU A 275 14.62 9.19 -22.28
N LEU A 276 13.82 9.19 -23.33
CA LEU A 276 12.99 8.04 -23.71
C LEU A 276 13.84 6.88 -24.28
N LEU A 277 14.68 7.16 -25.27
CA LEU A 277 15.34 6.15 -26.10
C LEU A 277 16.73 5.74 -25.61
N ILE A 278 17.37 6.58 -24.75
CA ILE A 278 18.70 6.25 -24.25
C ILE A 278 18.59 5.86 -22.76
N PHE A 279 18.13 6.76 -21.90
CA PHE A 279 18.19 6.49 -20.46
C PHE A 279 17.16 5.44 -20.05
N ARG A 280 15.91 5.53 -20.54
CA ARG A 280 14.88 4.54 -20.24
C ARG A 280 15.20 3.18 -20.85
N GLU A 281 15.46 3.11 -22.14
CA GLU A 281 15.69 1.81 -22.82
C GLU A 281 16.98 1.13 -22.35
N HIS A 282 18.05 1.89 -22.07
CA HIS A 282 19.26 1.33 -21.50
C HIS A 282 18.98 0.56 -20.19
N ALA A 283 18.12 1.11 -19.32
CA ALA A 283 17.72 0.44 -18.09
C ALA A 283 16.97 -0.88 -18.35
N TRP A 284 16.09 -0.93 -19.36
CA TRP A 284 15.39 -2.13 -19.76
C TRP A 284 16.35 -3.21 -20.29
N HIS A 285 17.25 -2.82 -21.18
CA HIS A 285 18.29 -3.75 -21.71
C HIS A 285 19.24 -4.24 -20.61
N HIS A 286 19.57 -3.37 -19.66
CA HIS A 286 20.38 -3.76 -18.51
C HIS A 286 19.64 -4.79 -17.64
N ALA A 287 18.38 -4.52 -17.29
CA ALA A 287 17.58 -5.46 -16.52
C ALA A 287 17.42 -6.82 -17.22
N ALA A 288 17.25 -6.84 -18.54
CA ALA A 288 17.12 -8.06 -19.33
C ALA A 288 18.39 -8.93 -19.35
N SER A 289 19.54 -8.37 -19.00
CA SER A 289 20.82 -9.11 -18.90
C SER A 289 21.10 -9.72 -17.53
N LEU A 290 20.18 -9.53 -16.56
CA LEU A 290 20.36 -9.90 -15.16
C LEU A 290 19.28 -10.88 -14.71
N GLU A 291 19.64 -11.80 -13.84
CA GLU A 291 18.67 -12.72 -13.21
C GLU A 291 17.86 -12.04 -12.11
N TYR A 292 18.51 -11.22 -11.29
CA TYR A 292 17.93 -10.47 -10.18
C TYR A 292 18.19 -8.97 -10.34
N PRO A 293 17.48 -8.26 -11.23
CA PRO A 293 17.80 -6.88 -11.61
C PRO A 293 17.84 -5.87 -10.46
N SER A 294 17.10 -6.09 -9.36
CA SER A 294 17.08 -5.21 -8.19
C SER A 294 18.17 -5.49 -7.16
N SER A 295 19.04 -6.49 -7.37
CA SER A 295 20.07 -6.88 -6.40
C SER A 295 21.16 -5.80 -6.23
N TYR A 296 21.62 -5.61 -4.98
CA TYR A 296 22.78 -4.77 -4.64
C TYR A 296 24.06 -5.26 -5.34
N GLU A 297 24.20 -6.56 -5.58
CA GLU A 297 25.34 -7.17 -6.24
C GLU A 297 25.52 -6.73 -7.71
N ASN A 298 24.48 -6.18 -8.33
CA ASN A 298 24.55 -5.62 -9.69
C ASN A 298 25.24 -4.26 -9.76
N LEU A 299 25.51 -3.61 -8.63
CA LEU A 299 26.30 -2.39 -8.62
C LEU A 299 27.73 -2.65 -9.11
N PRO A 300 28.34 -1.72 -9.86
CA PRO A 300 29.71 -1.86 -10.31
C PRO A 300 30.68 -2.15 -9.17
N LYS A 301 31.71 -2.97 -9.41
CA LYS A 301 32.69 -3.36 -8.39
C LYS A 301 33.29 -2.14 -7.67
N TRP A 302 33.61 -1.07 -8.41
CA TRP A 302 34.15 0.15 -7.83
C TRP A 302 33.18 0.82 -6.83
N ALA A 303 31.88 0.79 -7.12
CA ALA A 303 30.87 1.36 -6.23
C ALA A 303 30.72 0.54 -4.96
N ARG A 304 30.64 -0.80 -5.08
CA ARG A 304 30.58 -1.70 -3.92
C ARG A 304 31.84 -1.61 -3.05
N SER A 305 33.03 -1.49 -3.67
CA SER A 305 34.27 -1.26 -2.92
C SER A 305 34.22 0.08 -2.15
N SER A 306 33.80 1.16 -2.81
CA SER A 306 33.65 2.45 -2.17
C SER A 306 32.68 2.43 -0.98
N TRP A 307 31.51 1.78 -1.13
CA TRP A 307 30.56 1.61 -0.02
C TRP A 307 31.12 0.80 1.15
N LYS A 308 31.93 -0.24 0.86
CA LYS A 308 32.59 -1.05 1.87
C LYS A 308 33.64 -0.24 2.64
N GLU A 309 34.43 0.58 1.95
CA GLU A 309 35.46 1.44 2.54
C GLU A 309 34.86 2.48 3.50
N THR A 310 33.69 3.04 3.16
CA THR A 310 33.02 4.08 3.98
C THR A 310 31.95 3.55 4.93
N GLN A 311 31.81 2.22 5.05
CA GLN A 311 30.79 1.60 5.88
C GLN A 311 30.89 1.98 7.37
N SER A 312 32.12 2.11 7.87
CA SER A 312 32.42 2.48 9.26
C SER A 312 32.39 3.98 9.52
N ASP A 313 32.19 4.81 8.52
CA ASP A 313 32.15 6.25 8.68
C ASP A 313 31.00 6.66 9.61
N PRO A 314 31.24 7.60 10.55
CA PRO A 314 30.20 8.01 11.48
C PRO A 314 29.06 8.74 10.76
N ARG A 315 27.85 8.33 11.06
CA ARG A 315 26.62 9.02 10.59
C ARG A 315 26.12 9.93 11.71
N HIS A 316 25.85 11.17 11.38
CA HIS A 316 25.35 12.14 12.37
C HIS A 316 23.98 11.74 12.94
N ILE A 317 23.14 11.08 12.11
CA ILE A 317 21.83 10.60 12.51
C ILE A 317 21.49 9.32 11.73
N LEU A 318 20.94 8.35 12.44
CA LEU A 318 20.26 7.20 11.83
C LEU A 318 18.76 7.40 12.00
N ILE A 319 18.01 7.18 10.95
CA ILE A 319 16.55 7.38 10.93
C ILE A 319 15.89 6.03 10.67
N GLU A 320 14.84 5.73 11.41
CA GLU A 320 14.05 4.52 11.23
C GLU A 320 13.32 4.55 9.88
N LYS A 321 13.16 3.38 9.26
CA LYS A 321 12.49 3.24 7.96
C LYS A 321 11.11 3.87 7.95
N GLU A 322 10.33 3.65 9.02
CA GLU A 322 8.98 4.21 9.17
C GLU A 322 8.98 5.73 9.23
N ASP A 323 9.96 6.36 9.88
CA ASP A 323 10.05 7.82 9.96
C ASP A 323 10.41 8.42 8.58
N LEU A 324 11.30 7.77 7.81
CA LEU A 324 11.54 8.14 6.42
C LEU A 324 10.27 7.94 5.57
N GLU A 325 9.60 6.80 5.69
CA GLU A 325 8.36 6.53 5.00
C GLU A 325 7.29 7.59 5.31
N ASN A 326 7.24 8.10 6.54
CA ASN A 326 6.34 9.14 7.01
C ASN A 326 6.84 10.58 6.78
N SER A 327 7.85 10.77 5.92
CA SER A 327 8.39 12.10 5.58
C SER A 327 8.98 12.87 6.77
N LYS A 328 9.66 12.16 7.69
CA LYS A 328 10.25 12.71 8.92
C LYS A 328 11.79 12.68 8.89
N SER A 329 12.39 13.29 7.86
CA SER A 329 13.83 13.51 7.77
C SER A 329 14.20 14.93 8.20
N PRO A 330 15.49 15.25 8.40
CA PRO A 330 15.94 16.62 8.67
C PRO A 330 15.81 17.59 7.48
N SER A 331 15.51 17.10 6.27
CA SER A 331 15.44 17.92 5.07
C SER A 331 13.99 18.20 4.65
N HIS A 332 13.61 19.47 4.60
CA HIS A 332 12.29 19.90 4.14
C HIS A 332 12.03 19.45 2.69
N LEU A 333 12.98 19.67 1.78
CA LEU A 333 12.88 19.26 0.38
C LEU A 333 12.68 17.75 0.23
N TRP A 334 13.42 16.94 1.03
CA TRP A 334 13.28 15.50 0.99
C TRP A 334 11.90 15.06 1.50
N ASN A 335 11.43 15.67 2.59
CA ASN A 335 10.11 15.38 3.17
C ASN A 335 8.97 15.72 2.19
N LEU A 336 9.07 16.84 1.48
CA LEU A 336 8.12 17.18 0.40
C LEU A 336 8.18 16.16 -0.75
N SER A 337 9.38 15.71 -1.14
CA SER A 337 9.55 14.70 -2.18
C SER A 337 8.90 13.36 -1.80
N GLN A 338 9.12 12.91 -0.55
CA GLN A 338 8.48 11.69 -0.02
C GLN A 338 6.95 11.85 0.09
N THR A 339 6.49 13.04 0.49
CA THR A 339 5.05 13.36 0.56
C THR A 339 4.42 13.33 -0.83
N SER A 340 5.06 13.90 -1.86
CA SER A 340 4.60 13.81 -3.25
C SER A 340 4.44 12.37 -3.73
N LEU A 341 5.42 11.52 -3.41
CA LEU A 341 5.39 10.10 -3.75
C LEU A 341 4.21 9.38 -3.06
N ARG A 342 4.00 9.64 -1.77
CA ARG A 342 2.91 9.03 -0.98
C ARG A 342 1.53 9.49 -1.42
N HIS A 343 1.33 10.81 -1.59
CA HIS A 343 0.03 11.40 -1.88
C HIS A 343 -0.37 11.25 -3.34
N HIS A 344 0.58 11.45 -4.27
CA HIS A 344 0.31 11.59 -5.69
C HIS A 344 0.91 10.47 -6.55
N GLY A 345 1.66 9.54 -5.96
CA GLY A 345 2.31 8.45 -6.70
C GLY A 345 3.36 8.93 -7.70
N GLU A 346 3.79 10.18 -7.58
CA GLU A 346 4.75 10.80 -8.50
C GLU A 346 5.94 11.40 -7.77
N LEU A 347 7.10 11.33 -8.40
CA LEU A 347 8.30 12.00 -7.96
C LEU A 347 9.05 12.53 -9.17
N HIS A 348 9.21 13.83 -9.24
CA HIS A 348 9.91 14.49 -10.35
C HIS A 348 11.33 13.93 -10.53
N ASN A 349 11.72 13.58 -11.76
CA ASN A 349 12.96 12.84 -12.04
C ASN A 349 14.22 13.49 -11.41
N ASN A 350 14.35 14.82 -11.48
CA ASN A 350 15.48 15.53 -10.88
C ASN A 350 15.50 15.39 -9.34
N LEU A 351 14.32 15.44 -8.71
CA LEU A 351 14.16 15.22 -7.26
C LEU A 351 14.34 13.76 -6.88
N ARG A 352 13.89 12.79 -7.71
CA ARG A 352 14.08 11.35 -7.43
C ARG A 352 15.56 11.02 -7.21
N MET A 353 16.45 11.62 -8.01
CA MET A 353 17.89 11.46 -7.82
C MET A 353 18.42 12.09 -6.52
N THR A 354 17.87 13.23 -6.09
CA THR A 354 18.27 13.87 -4.82
C THR A 354 17.69 13.13 -3.63
N TRP A 355 16.44 12.70 -3.71
CA TRP A 355 15.75 11.89 -2.73
C TRP A 355 16.47 10.55 -2.50
N GLY A 356 16.78 9.79 -3.56
CA GLY A 356 17.46 8.50 -3.43
C GLY A 356 18.91 8.60 -2.93
N LYS A 357 19.65 9.65 -3.31
CA LYS A 357 21.03 9.86 -2.86
C LYS A 357 21.15 10.33 -1.40
N ALA A 358 20.04 10.68 -0.74
CA ALA A 358 20.04 11.05 0.65
C ALA A 358 19.95 9.84 1.61
N PHE A 359 19.37 8.72 1.19
CA PHE A 359 19.21 7.54 2.05
C PHE A 359 20.50 7.07 2.72
N PRO A 360 21.66 6.97 2.03
CA PRO A 360 22.88 6.53 2.67
C PRO A 360 23.36 7.40 3.84
N LEU A 361 22.93 8.66 3.88
CA LEU A 361 23.29 9.59 4.96
C LEU A 361 22.59 9.23 6.28
N TRP A 362 21.47 8.52 6.21
CA TRP A 362 20.56 8.26 7.34
C TRP A 362 20.37 6.76 7.64
N THR A 363 20.98 5.88 6.85
CA THR A 363 20.88 4.43 7.01
C THR A 363 22.20 3.83 7.45
N LYS A 364 22.16 2.63 8.04
CA LYS A 364 23.33 1.95 8.60
C LYS A 364 24.38 1.65 7.53
N ASP A 365 23.96 1.22 6.36
CA ASP A 365 24.82 0.84 5.25
C ASP A 365 24.14 1.05 3.89
N ALA A 366 24.88 0.85 2.80
CA ALA A 366 24.40 1.10 1.44
C ALA A 366 23.40 0.05 0.96
N GLU A 367 23.45 -1.19 1.44
CA GLU A 367 22.52 -2.25 1.07
C GLU A 367 21.14 -1.98 1.67
N ILE A 368 21.08 -1.65 2.96
CA ILE A 368 19.86 -1.18 3.63
C ILE A 368 19.32 0.08 2.95
N SER A 369 20.21 1.05 2.63
CA SER A 369 19.86 2.27 1.90
C SER A 369 19.14 1.96 0.60
N MET A 370 19.74 1.10 -0.24
CA MET A 370 19.16 0.74 -1.53
C MET A 370 17.84 -0.03 -1.39
N SER A 371 17.77 -0.96 -0.43
CA SER A 371 16.56 -1.73 -0.14
C SER A 371 15.39 -0.81 0.27
N TRP A 372 15.60 0.10 1.21
CA TRP A 372 14.55 1.01 1.67
C TRP A 372 14.11 1.99 0.58
N CYS A 373 15.07 2.48 -0.22
CA CYS A 373 14.79 3.35 -1.35
C CYS A 373 13.94 2.63 -2.41
N LEU A 374 14.24 1.36 -2.74
CA LEU A 374 13.45 0.51 -3.64
C LEU A 374 12.05 0.27 -3.07
N ASP A 375 11.96 -0.14 -1.80
CA ASP A 375 10.67 -0.44 -1.16
C ASP A 375 9.72 0.75 -1.18
N MET A 376 10.20 1.96 -0.83
CA MET A 376 9.37 3.17 -0.85
C MET A 376 9.00 3.59 -2.27
N ASN A 377 9.93 3.46 -3.22
CA ASN A 377 9.65 3.71 -4.63
C ASN A 377 8.58 2.75 -5.15
N ASP A 378 8.76 1.45 -4.94
CA ASP A 378 7.89 0.41 -5.49
C ASP A 378 6.50 0.39 -4.85
N LYS A 379 6.42 0.77 -3.56
CA LYS A 379 5.16 0.85 -2.83
C LYS A 379 4.29 2.02 -3.27
N TYR A 380 4.90 3.19 -3.51
CA TYR A 380 4.14 4.42 -3.69
C TYR A 380 4.11 4.97 -5.11
N ALA A 381 5.19 4.81 -5.90
CA ALA A 381 5.24 5.35 -7.24
C ALA A 381 4.29 4.63 -8.20
N LEU A 382 3.55 5.38 -9.02
CA LEU A 382 2.74 4.82 -10.10
C LEU A 382 3.57 4.09 -11.17
N ASP A 383 4.86 4.44 -11.29
CA ASP A 383 5.86 3.76 -12.11
C ASP A 383 6.81 2.86 -11.28
N GLY A 384 6.40 2.48 -10.08
CA GLY A 384 7.13 1.54 -9.23
C GLY A 384 7.33 0.20 -9.93
N ARG A 385 8.49 -0.44 -9.69
CA ARG A 385 8.88 -1.70 -10.34
C ARG A 385 9.01 -1.64 -11.87
N ASP A 386 9.15 -0.45 -12.47
CA ASP A 386 9.63 -0.34 -13.85
C ASP A 386 11.15 -0.56 -13.89
N PRO A 387 11.72 -1.23 -14.91
CA PRO A 387 13.18 -1.38 -15.04
C PRO A 387 13.93 -0.06 -14.94
N SER A 388 13.36 1.04 -15.48
CA SER A 388 13.96 2.38 -15.39
C SER A 388 13.93 2.95 -13.98
N SER A 389 12.87 2.64 -13.22
CA SER A 389 12.71 3.06 -11.83
C SER A 389 13.71 2.36 -10.92
N ILE A 390 13.84 1.02 -11.05
CA ILE A 390 14.84 0.22 -10.34
C ILE A 390 16.27 0.70 -10.66
N ALA A 391 16.59 0.85 -11.94
CA ALA A 391 17.89 1.35 -12.36
C ALA A 391 18.17 2.77 -11.86
N GLY A 392 17.14 3.62 -11.74
CA GLY A 392 17.22 4.96 -11.15
C GLY A 392 17.63 4.94 -9.68
N VAL A 393 17.07 4.01 -8.88
CA VAL A 393 17.47 3.81 -7.49
C VAL A 393 18.89 3.29 -7.39
N GLN A 394 19.25 2.27 -8.21
CA GLN A 394 20.61 1.76 -8.25
C GLN A 394 21.61 2.83 -8.72
N TRP A 395 21.21 3.74 -9.61
CA TRP A 395 22.05 4.87 -10.02
C TRP A 395 22.33 5.83 -8.86
N CYS A 396 21.41 5.96 -7.93
CA CYS A 396 21.71 6.70 -6.70
C CYS A 396 22.85 6.08 -5.89
N HIS A 397 23.09 4.77 -6.07
CA HIS A 397 24.13 3.98 -5.38
C HIS A 397 25.36 3.67 -6.26
N GLY A 398 25.45 4.23 -7.48
CA GLY A 398 26.63 4.14 -8.34
C GLY A 398 26.45 3.40 -9.66
N LEU A 399 25.30 2.75 -9.94
CA LEU A 399 25.05 2.12 -11.23
C LEU A 399 25.14 3.18 -12.36
N PHE A 400 25.73 2.83 -13.49
CA PHE A 400 25.88 3.68 -14.68
C PHE A 400 26.79 4.92 -14.52
N ASP A 401 27.28 5.17 -13.30
CA ASP A 401 28.17 6.29 -12.98
C ASP A 401 29.67 5.89 -13.12
N ARG A 402 30.52 6.79 -12.74
CA ARG A 402 31.98 6.60 -12.59
C ARG A 402 32.38 7.08 -11.18
N PRO A 403 33.56 6.71 -10.69
CA PRO A 403 34.09 7.29 -9.46
C PRO A 403 34.23 8.82 -9.57
N PHE A 404 33.88 9.52 -8.50
CA PHE A 404 33.99 10.99 -8.32
C PHE A 404 34.96 11.28 -7.20
N ASN A 405 36.17 11.66 -7.56
CA ASN A 405 37.24 12.04 -6.62
C ASN A 405 37.18 13.52 -6.26
N PRO A 406 37.59 13.91 -5.04
CA PRO A 406 38.07 13.06 -3.96
C PRO A 406 36.95 12.28 -3.27
N SER A 407 37.32 11.20 -2.56
CA SER A 407 36.41 10.46 -1.67
C SER A 407 35.92 11.37 -0.53
N VAL A 408 34.67 11.21 -0.17
CA VAL A 408 34.01 11.98 0.90
C VAL A 408 33.41 11.05 1.97
N PRO A 409 33.24 11.51 3.21
CA PRO A 409 32.66 10.69 4.27
C PRO A 409 31.30 10.10 3.84
N ILE A 410 31.03 8.88 4.27
CA ILE A 410 29.82 8.09 4.03
C ILE A 410 29.62 7.68 2.56
N LEU A 411 29.71 8.62 1.61
CA LEU A 411 29.42 8.39 0.20
C LEU A 411 30.64 7.90 -0.61
N GLY A 412 31.85 8.01 -0.06
CA GLY A 412 33.05 7.65 -0.77
C GLY A 412 33.21 8.40 -2.10
N VAL A 413 33.44 7.65 -3.16
CA VAL A 413 33.53 8.21 -4.54
C VAL A 413 32.20 8.14 -5.30
N ILE A 414 31.07 7.93 -4.62
CA ILE A 414 29.75 8.00 -5.24
C ILE A 414 29.37 9.48 -5.44
N ARG A 415 28.78 9.78 -6.59
CA ARG A 415 28.34 11.15 -6.93
C ARG A 415 27.36 11.68 -5.91
N GLN A 416 27.72 12.79 -5.26
CA GLN A 416 26.85 13.51 -4.32
C GLN A 416 25.73 14.28 -5.00
N ARG A 417 24.65 14.48 -4.25
CA ARG A 417 23.66 15.54 -4.49
C ARG A 417 23.31 16.19 -3.15
N ASP A 418 23.80 17.39 -2.98
CA ASP A 418 23.56 18.19 -1.78
C ASP A 418 22.09 18.65 -1.75
N LEU A 419 21.39 18.35 -0.64
CA LEU A 419 19.98 18.67 -0.43
C LEU A 419 19.77 20.18 -0.32
N GLN A 420 20.59 20.87 0.47
CA GLN A 420 20.45 22.32 0.70
C GLN A 420 20.76 23.10 -0.59
N ALA A 421 21.81 22.69 -1.31
CA ALA A 421 22.12 23.29 -2.61
C ALA A 421 21.05 23.03 -3.68
N HIS A 422 20.27 21.95 -3.57
CA HIS A 422 19.12 21.73 -4.46
C HIS A 422 17.93 22.59 -4.02
N GLU A 423 17.64 22.63 -2.74
CA GLU A 423 16.56 23.41 -2.13
C GLU A 423 16.71 24.91 -2.46
N SER A 424 17.92 25.47 -2.31
CA SER A 424 18.19 26.89 -2.60
C SER A 424 17.99 27.32 -4.06
N ARG A 425 17.94 26.36 -5.01
CA ARG A 425 17.75 26.63 -6.44
C ARG A 425 16.32 26.37 -6.92
N LEU A 426 15.47 25.81 -6.06
CA LEU A 426 14.09 25.48 -6.37
C LEU A 426 13.16 26.55 -5.78
N ASP A 427 12.14 26.93 -6.50
CA ASP A 427 11.02 27.67 -5.92
C ASP A 427 10.27 26.75 -4.95
N MET A 428 10.70 26.79 -3.69
CA MET A 428 10.17 25.94 -2.64
C MET A 428 8.70 26.20 -2.35
N GLN A 429 8.27 27.47 -2.43
CA GLN A 429 6.87 27.81 -2.19
C GLN A 429 5.95 27.19 -3.27
N ALA A 430 6.32 27.35 -4.53
CA ALA A 430 5.56 26.76 -5.63
C ALA A 430 5.59 25.22 -5.59
N TYR A 431 6.75 24.62 -5.25
CA TYR A 431 6.86 23.17 -5.13
C TYR A 431 6.04 22.63 -3.95
N GLU A 432 6.09 23.28 -2.80
CA GLU A 432 5.29 22.89 -1.63
C GLU A 432 3.80 23.01 -1.91
N ALA A 433 3.35 24.09 -2.55
CA ALA A 433 1.95 24.25 -2.96
C ALA A 433 1.51 23.13 -3.91
N HIS A 434 2.37 22.72 -4.86
CA HIS A 434 2.10 21.59 -5.74
C HIS A 434 1.99 20.26 -4.98
N VAL A 435 2.90 20.00 -4.04
CA VAL A 435 2.91 18.74 -3.24
C VAL A 435 1.73 18.68 -2.29
N ARG A 436 1.39 19.81 -1.63
CA ARG A 436 0.31 19.88 -0.65
C ARG A 436 -1.08 20.10 -1.24
N ARG A 437 -1.20 20.06 -2.59
CA ARG A 437 -2.53 20.11 -3.22
C ARG A 437 -3.41 18.99 -2.65
N PRO A 438 -4.69 19.25 -2.35
CA PRO A 438 -5.56 18.25 -1.77
C PRO A 438 -5.68 16.98 -2.64
N VAL A 439 -5.60 15.83 -2.03
CA VAL A 439 -5.89 14.54 -2.68
C VAL A 439 -7.40 14.40 -2.90
N ILE A 440 -8.17 14.89 -1.93
CA ILE A 440 -9.63 15.07 -1.98
C ILE A 440 -9.99 16.42 -1.35
N ASP A 441 -11.06 17.05 -1.81
CA ASP A 441 -11.55 18.32 -1.24
C ASP A 441 -12.44 18.04 -0.03
N VAL A 442 -11.97 18.38 1.18
CA VAL A 442 -12.71 18.24 2.43
C VAL A 442 -12.71 19.59 3.16
N GLN A 443 -13.87 20.00 3.66
CA GLN A 443 -14.05 21.30 4.32
C GLN A 443 -13.83 21.22 5.83
N ASN A 444 -14.17 20.08 6.44
CA ASN A 444 -14.05 19.82 7.87
C ASN A 444 -13.23 18.57 8.11
N PRO A 445 -12.62 18.40 9.29
CA PRO A 445 -11.91 17.17 9.66
C PRO A 445 -12.78 15.92 9.53
N ILE A 446 -12.13 14.78 9.35
CA ILE A 446 -12.76 13.47 9.50
C ILE A 446 -12.70 13.09 10.98
N PHE A 447 -13.84 12.68 11.54
CA PHE A 447 -13.92 12.21 12.90
C PHE A 447 -13.93 10.69 12.99
N ILE A 448 -13.12 10.17 13.91
CA ILE A 448 -13.05 8.73 14.20
C ILE A 448 -13.50 8.51 15.64
N ILE A 449 -14.54 7.70 15.82
CA ILE A 449 -15.13 7.44 17.13
C ILE A 449 -14.60 6.09 17.64
N GLY A 450 -13.71 6.16 18.63
CA GLY A 450 -13.02 5.03 19.24
C GLY A 450 -11.53 5.01 18.93
N ALA A 451 -10.69 5.05 19.99
CA ALA A 451 -9.23 5.00 19.91
C ALA A 451 -8.67 3.59 20.19
N GLY A 452 -9.30 2.56 19.60
CA GLY A 452 -8.80 1.19 19.57
C GLY A 452 -7.97 0.91 18.32
N TYR A 453 -7.63 -0.37 18.05
CA TYR A 453 -6.82 -0.77 16.88
C TYR A 453 -7.38 -0.27 15.55
N ALA A 454 -8.69 -0.43 15.32
CA ALA A 454 -9.32 -0.01 14.07
C ALA A 454 -9.29 1.51 13.91
N GLY A 455 -9.64 2.26 14.96
CA GLY A 455 -9.63 3.72 14.93
C GLY A 455 -8.24 4.30 14.75
N ALA A 456 -7.26 3.78 15.45
CA ALA A 456 -5.86 4.20 15.33
C ALA A 456 -5.32 3.96 13.91
N MET A 457 -5.62 2.80 13.32
CA MET A 457 -5.19 2.48 11.96
C MET A 457 -5.88 3.36 10.93
N ALA A 458 -7.20 3.58 11.06
CA ALA A 458 -7.94 4.47 10.19
C ALA A 458 -7.39 5.90 10.24
N ALA A 459 -7.14 6.41 11.46
CA ALA A 459 -6.55 7.73 11.67
C ALA A 459 -5.18 7.85 11.01
N ARG A 460 -4.30 6.86 11.19
CA ARG A 460 -2.98 6.85 10.57
C ARG A 460 -3.06 6.83 9.04
N CYS A 461 -3.93 6.01 8.46
CA CYS A 461 -4.12 5.95 7.01
C CYS A 461 -4.56 7.31 6.43
N LEU A 462 -5.55 7.95 7.02
CA LEU A 462 -6.05 9.25 6.56
C LEU A 462 -5.00 10.35 6.71
N THR A 463 -4.34 10.44 7.87
CA THR A 463 -3.25 11.40 8.11
C THR A 463 -2.10 11.19 7.15
N ASN A 464 -1.75 9.94 6.84
CA ASN A 464 -0.72 9.60 5.87
C ASN A 464 -1.07 10.04 4.44
N HIS A 465 -2.34 10.36 4.15
CA HIS A 465 -2.81 10.93 2.89
C HIS A 465 -3.08 12.44 2.97
N GLY A 466 -2.61 13.10 4.03
CA GLY A 466 -2.74 14.55 4.19
C GLY A 466 -4.16 15.02 4.51
N ILE A 467 -4.99 14.13 5.07
CA ILE A 467 -6.37 14.42 5.48
C ILE A 467 -6.36 14.72 6.97
N GLU A 468 -7.01 15.82 7.37
CA GLU A 468 -7.14 16.21 8.76
C GLU A 468 -8.10 15.26 9.49
N VAL A 469 -7.65 14.76 10.64
CA VAL A 469 -8.36 13.73 11.42
C VAL A 469 -8.42 14.12 12.88
N VAL A 470 -9.55 13.89 13.51
CA VAL A 470 -9.77 14.00 14.94
C VAL A 470 -10.30 12.67 15.47
N VAL A 471 -9.64 12.10 16.46
CA VAL A 471 -10.07 10.87 17.13
C VAL A 471 -10.75 11.22 18.44
N ILE A 472 -11.92 10.62 18.72
CA ILE A 472 -12.67 10.81 19.95
C ILE A 472 -12.85 9.47 20.65
N ASP A 473 -12.52 9.40 21.94
CA ASP A 473 -12.73 8.20 22.77
C ASP A 473 -13.38 8.56 24.10
N LYS A 474 -14.33 7.73 24.56
CA LYS A 474 -14.97 7.87 25.86
C LYS A 474 -14.07 7.47 27.04
N GLY A 475 -13.01 6.71 26.79
CA GLY A 475 -12.04 6.27 27.79
C GLY A 475 -11.14 7.42 28.24
N SER A 476 -10.54 7.29 29.42
CA SER A 476 -9.57 8.26 29.93
C SER A 476 -8.21 8.19 29.23
N LYS A 477 -7.97 7.09 28.47
CA LYS A 477 -6.76 6.85 27.67
C LYS A 477 -7.12 6.09 26.39
N VAL A 478 -6.26 6.20 25.39
CA VAL A 478 -6.36 5.39 24.17
C VAL A 478 -6.13 3.89 24.47
N GLY A 479 -6.58 3.02 23.58
CA GLY A 479 -6.34 1.58 23.70
C GLY A 479 -7.59 0.73 23.53
N GLY A 480 -8.77 1.23 23.87
CA GLY A 480 -10.00 0.46 23.80
C GLY A 480 -9.87 -0.90 24.49
N ARG A 481 -10.09 -2.00 23.76
CA ARG A 481 -9.96 -3.38 24.27
C ARG A 481 -8.50 -3.86 24.44
N ALA A 482 -7.51 -3.12 24.00
CA ALA A 482 -6.10 -3.36 24.25
C ALA A 482 -5.56 -2.51 25.41
N SER A 483 -6.42 -1.87 26.18
CA SER A 483 -6.00 -0.97 27.25
C SER A 483 -5.27 -1.72 28.38
N ALA A 484 -4.36 -1.00 29.03
CA ALA A 484 -3.67 -1.42 30.25
C ALA A 484 -4.18 -0.66 31.46
N ARG A 485 -4.09 -1.26 32.64
CA ARG A 485 -4.39 -0.62 33.92
C ARG A 485 -3.21 -0.67 34.84
N SER A 486 -3.08 0.35 35.65
CA SER A 486 -2.15 0.34 36.78
C SER A 486 -2.82 -0.32 37.99
N LEU A 487 -2.16 -1.31 38.55
CA LEU A 487 -2.46 -1.88 39.85
C LEU A 487 -1.19 -1.69 40.68
N GLU A 488 -1.25 -0.75 41.62
CA GLU A 488 -0.09 -0.26 42.36
C GLU A 488 1.04 0.27 41.43
N LYS A 489 2.22 -0.38 41.45
CA LYS A 489 3.38 -0.03 40.63
C LYS A 489 3.41 -0.72 39.28
N GLU A 490 2.51 -1.71 39.05
CA GLU A 490 2.48 -2.55 37.86
C GLU A 490 1.52 -2.01 36.80
N HIS A 491 1.93 -2.04 35.55
CA HIS A 491 1.06 -1.77 34.39
C HIS A 491 0.69 -3.08 33.74
N LEU A 492 -0.60 -3.45 33.83
CA LEU A 492 -1.11 -4.75 33.39
C LEU A 492 -2.01 -4.60 32.18
N THR A 493 -1.71 -5.35 31.13
CA THR A 493 -2.61 -5.52 29.98
C THR A 493 -3.77 -6.40 30.38
N HIS A 494 -4.93 -5.80 30.64
CA HIS A 494 -6.13 -6.52 31.10
C HIS A 494 -7.13 -6.82 29.98
N GLY A 495 -6.81 -6.40 28.76
CA GLY A 495 -7.55 -6.71 27.54
C GLY A 495 -6.75 -7.66 26.64
N THR A 496 -6.62 -7.29 25.36
CA THR A 496 -5.92 -8.11 24.37
C THR A 496 -4.41 -7.99 24.51
N ALA A 497 -3.76 -9.06 24.98
CA ALA A 497 -2.30 -9.17 25.10
C ALA A 497 -1.65 -9.89 23.89
N ILE A 498 -2.45 -10.52 23.04
CA ILE A 498 -1.99 -11.27 21.88
C ILE A 498 -2.67 -10.69 20.63
N ALA A 499 -1.88 -10.32 19.62
CA ALA A 499 -2.37 -9.92 18.32
C ALA A 499 -2.17 -11.09 17.33
N ASP A 500 -3.25 -11.53 16.74
CA ASP A 500 -3.33 -12.57 15.73
C ASP A 500 -3.72 -12.00 14.36
N ALA A 501 -3.43 -12.73 13.30
CA ALA A 501 -3.79 -12.39 11.91
C ALA A 501 -3.37 -10.97 11.47
N VAL A 502 -2.25 -10.48 11.98
CA VAL A 502 -1.76 -9.11 11.66
C VAL A 502 -1.32 -9.05 10.20
N PRO A 503 -1.81 -8.05 9.42
CA PRO A 503 -1.48 -7.93 8.01
C PRO A 503 0.01 -7.69 7.76
N ALA A 504 0.57 -8.32 6.71
CA ALA A 504 1.99 -8.18 6.37
C ALA A 504 2.39 -6.73 6.01
N TRP A 505 1.49 -5.93 5.45
CA TRP A 505 1.75 -4.53 5.12
C TRP A 505 2.00 -3.63 6.36
N LEU A 506 1.67 -4.11 7.58
CA LEU A 506 1.97 -3.41 8.83
C LEU A 506 3.41 -3.69 9.34
N ASN A 507 4.17 -4.59 8.72
CA ASN A 507 5.46 -5.03 9.24
C ASN A 507 6.45 -3.88 9.48
N CYS A 508 6.51 -2.88 8.61
CA CYS A 508 7.41 -1.73 8.79
C CYS A 508 7.14 -0.99 10.12
N THR A 509 5.86 -0.74 10.43
CA THR A 509 5.45 -0.13 11.70
C THR A 509 5.79 -1.03 12.89
N LEU A 510 5.56 -2.34 12.76
CA LEU A 510 5.87 -3.30 13.82
C LEU A 510 7.38 -3.38 14.08
N GLU A 511 8.22 -3.40 13.04
CA GLU A 511 9.68 -3.44 13.17
C GLU A 511 10.20 -2.24 13.96
N SER A 512 9.64 -1.04 13.75
CA SER A 512 10.01 0.14 14.53
C SER A 512 9.62 0.05 16.03
N ILE A 513 8.59 -0.76 16.35
CA ILE A 513 8.15 -1.03 17.71
C ILE A 513 8.95 -2.18 18.33
N PHE A 514 9.27 -3.22 17.55
CA PHE A 514 10.11 -4.36 17.99
C PHE A 514 11.51 -3.92 18.45
N SER A 515 12.11 -2.95 17.76
CA SER A 515 13.41 -2.41 18.14
C SER A 515 13.46 -1.84 19.55
N LYS A 516 12.29 -1.58 20.16
CA LYS A 516 12.10 -1.08 21.53
C LYS A 516 11.72 -2.18 22.54
N GLU A 517 11.85 -3.46 22.15
CA GLU A 517 11.57 -4.67 22.96
C GLU A 517 10.17 -4.77 23.59
N ARG A 518 9.18 -4.09 23.02
CA ARG A 518 7.81 -4.04 23.57
C ARG A 518 6.85 -5.06 22.95
N ILE A 519 7.25 -5.70 21.87
CA ILE A 519 6.46 -6.72 21.16
C ILE A 519 7.40 -7.89 20.84
N LYS A 520 6.90 -9.11 21.04
CA LYS A 520 7.62 -10.34 20.70
C LYS A 520 6.80 -11.16 19.69
N ARG A 521 7.47 -11.73 18.69
CA ARG A 521 6.81 -12.66 17.75
C ARG A 521 6.91 -14.10 18.26
N SER A 522 5.78 -14.80 18.25
CA SER A 522 5.70 -16.24 18.57
C SER A 522 4.87 -16.93 17.48
N GLY A 523 5.54 -17.54 16.49
CA GLY A 523 4.88 -18.04 15.28
C GLY A 523 4.16 -16.91 14.54
N ASP A 524 2.87 -17.11 14.24
CA ASP A 524 2.01 -16.13 13.56
C ASP A 524 1.37 -15.12 14.52
N GLN A 525 1.66 -15.18 15.80
CA GLN A 525 1.10 -14.30 16.83
C GLN A 525 2.13 -13.30 17.32
N LEU A 526 1.65 -12.12 17.71
CA LEU A 526 2.44 -11.10 18.40
C LEU A 526 2.00 -11.08 19.88
N ILE A 527 2.96 -11.22 20.77
CA ILE A 527 2.78 -11.01 22.22
C ILE A 527 3.11 -9.56 22.50
N ILE A 528 2.16 -8.83 23.09
CA ILE A 528 2.26 -7.40 23.36
C ILE A 528 2.38 -7.21 24.87
N ASP A 529 3.57 -6.91 25.33
CA ASP A 529 3.85 -6.74 26.77
C ASP A 529 3.09 -5.57 27.39
N ARG A 530 2.84 -4.52 26.59
CA ARG A 530 2.06 -3.36 27.00
C ARG A 530 0.97 -3.10 25.96
N GLY A 531 -0.26 -3.45 26.30
CA GLY A 531 -1.42 -3.53 25.41
C GLY A 531 -1.61 -2.38 24.40
N PRO A 532 -1.58 -1.07 24.80
CA PRO A 532 -1.85 0.01 23.86
C PRO A 532 -0.65 0.46 23.00
N VAL A 533 0.52 -0.18 23.10
CA VAL A 533 1.76 0.32 22.46
C VAL A 533 1.64 0.54 20.93
N ILE A 534 0.99 -0.37 20.24
CA ILE A 534 0.76 -0.23 18.78
C ILE A 534 -0.21 0.93 18.51
N ILE A 535 -1.25 1.05 19.32
CA ILE A 535 -2.28 2.09 19.19
C ILE A 535 -1.67 3.46 19.47
N GLU A 536 -0.89 3.60 20.54
CA GLU A 536 -0.17 4.82 20.92
C GLU A 536 0.80 5.24 19.80
N HIS A 537 1.48 4.27 19.19
CA HIS A 537 2.39 4.50 18.07
C HIS A 537 1.65 4.98 16.83
N LEU A 538 0.54 4.35 16.47
CA LEU A 538 -0.28 4.74 15.33
C LEU A 538 -0.92 6.13 15.50
N LEU A 539 -1.25 6.52 16.73
CA LEU A 539 -1.88 7.80 17.07
C LEU A 539 -0.89 8.93 17.37
N ARG A 540 0.43 8.67 17.35
CA ARG A 540 1.41 9.75 17.57
C ARG A 540 1.20 10.86 16.53
N ASP A 541 1.24 12.11 16.99
CA ASP A 541 1.03 13.32 16.18
C ASP A 541 -0.40 13.45 15.61
N ILE A 542 -1.38 12.70 16.13
CA ILE A 542 -2.79 12.81 15.76
C ILE A 542 -3.56 13.37 16.96
N GLN A 543 -4.50 14.28 16.69
CA GLN A 543 -5.34 14.88 17.73
C GLN A 543 -6.34 13.85 18.27
N VAL A 544 -6.30 13.61 19.59
CA VAL A 544 -7.18 12.68 20.29
C VAL A 544 -7.88 13.37 21.46
N TYR A 545 -9.20 13.31 21.49
CA TYR A 545 -10.03 13.73 22.63
C TYR A 545 -10.47 12.50 23.42
N CYS A 546 -9.84 12.27 24.56
CA CYS A 546 -10.28 11.29 25.56
C CYS A 546 -11.40 11.86 26.46
N GLU A 547 -12.04 11.00 27.28
CA GLU A 547 -13.14 11.34 28.22
C GLU A 547 -14.30 12.09 27.54
N THR A 548 -14.53 11.76 26.25
CA THR A 548 -15.56 12.40 25.44
C THR A 548 -16.41 11.31 24.80
N LYS A 549 -17.65 11.18 25.23
CA LYS A 549 -18.59 10.18 24.72
C LYS A 549 -19.47 10.85 23.65
N ILE A 550 -19.39 10.38 22.41
CA ILE A 550 -20.33 10.74 21.35
C ILE A 550 -21.65 10.00 21.60
N VAL A 551 -22.75 10.73 21.57
CA VAL A 551 -24.11 10.23 21.82
C VAL A 551 -24.97 10.23 20.58
N SER A 552 -24.69 11.11 19.59
CA SER A 552 -25.39 11.09 18.31
C SER A 552 -24.48 11.50 17.15
N VAL A 553 -24.81 11.00 15.98
CA VAL A 553 -24.32 11.43 14.68
C VAL A 553 -25.53 11.68 13.79
N GLU A 554 -25.70 12.92 13.38
CA GLU A 554 -26.75 13.36 12.46
C GLU A 554 -26.15 13.53 11.07
N SER A 555 -26.74 12.94 10.05
CA SER A 555 -26.27 13.04 8.66
C SER A 555 -27.35 13.69 7.79
N SER A 556 -26.98 14.77 7.12
CA SER A 556 -27.77 15.41 6.06
C SER A 556 -26.98 15.35 4.74
N ASN A 557 -27.62 15.80 3.65
CA ASN A 557 -26.94 15.81 2.33
C ASN A 557 -25.64 16.64 2.30
N ASP A 558 -25.59 17.71 3.09
CA ASP A 558 -24.48 18.68 3.06
C ASP A 558 -23.57 18.59 4.29
N GLU A 559 -24.06 18.11 5.43
CA GLU A 559 -23.32 18.16 6.70
C GLU A 559 -23.51 16.89 7.53
N ILE A 560 -22.46 16.53 8.25
CA ILE A 560 -22.51 15.54 9.34
C ILE A 560 -22.19 16.29 10.63
N VAL A 561 -23.05 16.13 11.64
CA VAL A 561 -22.88 16.75 12.96
C VAL A 561 -22.76 15.66 14.01
N LEU A 562 -21.69 15.73 14.82
CA LEU A 562 -21.51 14.89 16.00
C LEU A 562 -21.90 15.66 17.25
N GLN A 563 -22.49 14.97 18.24
CA GLN A 563 -22.78 15.53 19.54
C GLN A 563 -22.24 14.64 20.66
N SER A 564 -21.61 15.25 21.66
CA SER A 564 -21.16 14.57 22.88
C SER A 564 -22.19 14.60 23.99
N ASP A 565 -22.01 13.75 24.99
CA ASP A 565 -22.78 13.73 26.25
C ASP A 565 -22.64 15.04 27.07
N LYS A 566 -21.60 15.84 26.80
CA LYS A 566 -21.34 17.14 27.41
C LYS A 566 -21.95 18.31 26.61
N GLY A 567 -22.69 18.01 25.50
CA GLY A 567 -23.32 19.00 24.65
C GLY A 567 -22.42 19.65 23.61
N ASN A 568 -21.14 19.24 23.47
CA ASN A 568 -20.25 19.73 22.43
C ASN A 568 -20.74 19.21 21.05
N ARG A 569 -20.65 20.07 20.03
CA ARG A 569 -21.03 19.73 18.64
C ARG A 569 -19.86 20.01 17.68
N TRP A 570 -19.69 19.15 16.69
CA TRP A 570 -18.67 19.28 15.64
C TRP A 570 -19.28 18.96 14.27
N SER A 571 -18.89 19.75 13.28
CA SER A 571 -19.17 19.47 11.87
C SER A 571 -18.05 18.61 11.28
N ALA A 572 -18.41 17.59 10.52
CA ALA A 572 -17.48 16.63 9.93
C ALA A 572 -17.70 16.49 8.42
N SER A 573 -16.62 16.31 7.68
CA SER A 573 -16.69 15.87 6.27
C SER A 573 -17.02 14.38 6.14
N GLY A 574 -16.67 13.59 7.14
CA GLY A 574 -16.97 12.17 7.22
C GLY A 574 -16.70 11.61 8.61
N VAL A 575 -17.27 10.45 8.91
CA VAL A 575 -17.15 9.78 10.21
C VAL A 575 -16.82 8.31 10.03
N ILE A 576 -15.87 7.82 10.84
CA ILE A 576 -15.59 6.38 10.99
C ILE A 576 -15.98 5.96 12.40
N LEU A 577 -16.97 5.07 12.51
CA LEU A 577 -17.38 4.48 13.79
C LEU A 577 -16.61 3.17 14.01
N THR A 578 -15.86 3.10 15.13
CA THR A 578 -15.07 1.91 15.47
C THR A 578 -15.48 1.29 16.81
N THR A 579 -16.60 1.74 17.32
CA THR A 579 -17.23 1.21 18.55
C THR A 579 -17.89 -0.14 18.29
N PRO A 580 -18.05 -1.01 19.32
CA PRO A 580 -18.87 -2.22 19.20
C PRO A 580 -20.26 -1.94 18.66
N LEU A 581 -20.85 -2.86 17.86
CA LEU A 581 -22.14 -2.68 17.20
C LEU A 581 -23.25 -2.12 18.08
N PRO A 582 -23.46 -2.60 19.35
CA PRO A 582 -24.50 -2.02 20.20
C PRO A 582 -24.26 -0.53 20.52
N GLN A 583 -22.99 -0.13 20.71
CA GLN A 583 -22.64 1.26 20.98
C GLN A 583 -22.76 2.11 19.71
N SER A 584 -22.42 1.56 18.55
CA SER A 584 -22.63 2.23 17.26
C SER A 584 -24.11 2.42 16.97
N ALA A 585 -24.96 1.44 17.33
CA ALA A 585 -26.41 1.55 17.19
C ALA A 585 -27.00 2.67 18.08
N ASP A 586 -26.48 2.84 19.29
CA ASP A 586 -26.87 3.93 20.17
C ASP A 586 -26.51 5.31 19.58
N ILE A 587 -25.33 5.42 18.95
CA ILE A 587 -24.85 6.65 18.30
C ILE A 587 -25.66 6.98 17.04
N LEU A 588 -25.99 5.98 16.23
CA LEU A 588 -26.72 6.13 14.96
C LEU A 588 -28.23 6.27 15.14
N GLY A 589 -28.76 5.87 16.32
CA GLY A 589 -30.20 5.95 16.58
C GLY A 589 -31.05 5.13 15.61
N GLU A 590 -31.95 5.78 14.89
CA GLU A 590 -32.87 5.17 13.91
C GLU A 590 -32.13 4.74 12.61
N MET A 591 -30.95 5.28 12.33
CA MET A 591 -30.15 4.89 11.18
C MET A 591 -29.47 3.52 11.36
N ALA A 592 -29.44 2.98 12.57
CA ALA A 592 -28.82 1.69 12.85
C ALA A 592 -29.68 0.52 12.38
N PRO A 593 -29.09 -0.51 11.75
CA PRO A 593 -29.83 -1.72 11.38
C PRO A 593 -30.37 -2.47 12.59
N ASP A 594 -31.53 -3.12 12.40
CA ASP A 594 -32.07 -4.05 13.38
C ASP A 594 -31.06 -5.16 13.69
N GLY A 595 -31.03 -5.60 14.94
CA GLY A 595 -30.12 -6.67 15.40
C GLY A 595 -28.72 -6.22 15.80
N TRP A 596 -28.30 -4.96 15.60
CA TRP A 596 -27.02 -4.49 16.10
C TRP A 596 -26.97 -4.39 17.63
N ARG A 597 -28.13 -4.19 18.28
CA ARG A 597 -28.25 -4.16 19.74
C ARG A 597 -28.17 -5.55 20.37
N ASP A 598 -28.44 -6.60 19.57
CA ASP A 598 -28.50 -7.99 20.04
C ASP A 598 -27.14 -8.68 19.95
N GLY A 599 -26.56 -8.95 21.04
CA GLY A 599 -25.53 -9.91 21.45
C GLY A 599 -24.58 -10.58 20.43
N ASN A 600 -23.96 -9.84 19.53
CA ASN A 600 -22.96 -10.37 18.60
C ASN A 600 -21.53 -10.38 19.18
N TYR A 601 -21.41 -10.38 20.52
CA TYR A 601 -20.13 -10.32 21.20
C TYR A 601 -19.99 -11.38 22.30
N GLU A 602 -18.79 -11.90 22.45
CA GLU A 602 -18.41 -12.60 23.68
C GLU A 602 -18.24 -11.57 24.82
N SER A 603 -18.57 -12.01 26.02
CA SER A 603 -18.27 -11.27 27.23
C SER A 603 -17.15 -11.98 27.99
N ILE A 604 -16.23 -11.23 28.59
CA ILE A 604 -15.10 -11.78 29.37
C ILE A 604 -14.94 -10.97 30.64
N TRP A 605 -14.70 -11.66 31.75
CA TRP A 605 -14.20 -11.05 32.95
C TRP A 605 -12.68 -11.22 33.03
N SER A 606 -11.99 -10.15 33.37
CA SER A 606 -10.55 -10.13 33.63
C SER A 606 -10.32 -9.78 35.08
N VAL A 607 -9.50 -10.53 35.78
CA VAL A 607 -9.05 -10.20 37.15
C VAL A 607 -7.54 -10.03 37.12
N LEU A 608 -7.11 -8.85 37.54
CA LEU A 608 -5.71 -8.44 37.65
C LEU A 608 -5.22 -8.74 39.04
N PHE A 609 -4.02 -9.27 39.14
CA PHE A 609 -3.30 -9.51 40.42
C PHE A 609 -1.92 -8.88 40.37
N SER A 610 -1.48 -8.30 41.49
CA SER A 610 -0.14 -7.79 41.70
C SER A 610 0.33 -8.20 43.08
N ASN A 611 1.61 -8.60 43.23
CA ASN A 611 2.21 -9.04 44.46
C ASN A 611 3.67 -8.58 44.55
N ASP A 612 4.22 -8.43 45.75
CA ASP A 612 5.65 -8.16 45.94
C ASP A 612 6.53 -9.37 45.63
N SER A 613 5.96 -10.59 45.67
CA SER A 613 6.65 -11.82 45.38
C SER A 613 6.41 -12.31 43.96
N VAL A 614 7.39 -13.07 43.43
CA VAL A 614 7.31 -13.72 42.10
C VAL A 614 6.15 -14.71 42.03
N ILE A 615 5.50 -14.77 40.92
CA ILE A 615 4.38 -15.72 40.68
C ILE A 615 4.88 -17.18 40.71
N PRO A 616 4.42 -18.00 41.66
CA PRO A 616 4.70 -19.44 41.64
C PRO A 616 4.12 -20.08 40.39
N ARG A 617 4.80 -21.08 39.79
CA ARG A 617 4.28 -21.84 38.64
C ARG A 617 2.97 -22.55 38.95
N SER A 618 2.75 -22.91 40.22
CA SER A 618 1.51 -23.54 40.68
C SER A 618 0.29 -22.63 40.57
N VAL A 619 0.44 -21.30 40.66
CA VAL A 619 -0.65 -20.35 40.43
C VAL A 619 -1.15 -20.45 38.99
N ILE A 620 -0.23 -20.47 38.02
CA ILE A 620 -0.57 -20.55 36.59
C ILE A 620 -1.26 -21.90 36.31
N LYS A 621 -0.75 -23.00 36.87
CA LYS A 621 -1.38 -24.35 36.75
C LYS A 621 -2.77 -24.38 37.37
N ALA A 622 -2.94 -23.78 38.55
CA ALA A 622 -4.25 -23.75 39.22
C ALA A 622 -5.27 -22.95 38.38
N ALA A 623 -4.88 -21.80 37.81
CA ALA A 623 -5.72 -21.02 36.92
C ALA A 623 -6.09 -21.81 35.66
N GLN A 624 -5.14 -22.49 35.01
CA GLN A 624 -5.38 -23.31 33.82
C GLN A 624 -6.33 -24.49 34.11
N ASN A 625 -6.12 -25.18 35.23
CA ASN A 625 -6.99 -26.26 35.66
C ASN A 625 -8.40 -25.77 36.03
N ALA A 626 -8.53 -24.52 36.46
CA ALA A 626 -9.81 -23.84 36.68
C ALA A 626 -10.49 -23.38 35.37
N GLY A 627 -9.90 -23.62 34.19
CA GLY A 627 -10.43 -23.21 32.90
C GLY A 627 -10.26 -21.72 32.60
N LEU A 628 -9.28 -21.06 33.26
CA LEU A 628 -8.95 -19.67 33.08
C LEU A 628 -7.72 -19.49 32.16
N VAL A 629 -7.67 -18.40 31.40
CA VAL A 629 -6.48 -18.01 30.65
C VAL A 629 -5.63 -17.09 31.50
N ALA A 630 -4.39 -17.49 31.76
CA ALA A 630 -3.44 -16.75 32.57
C ALA A 630 -2.43 -16.01 31.69
N VAL A 631 -2.30 -14.70 31.87
CA VAL A 631 -1.34 -13.83 31.21
C VAL A 631 -0.46 -13.18 32.27
N CYS A 632 0.83 -13.50 32.27
CA CYS A 632 1.79 -12.91 33.21
C CYS A 632 2.21 -11.51 32.73
N GLY A 633 2.56 -10.64 33.66
CA GLY A 633 3.17 -9.33 33.36
C GLY A 633 4.54 -9.48 32.69
N SER A 634 5.04 -8.38 32.13
CA SER A 634 6.25 -8.35 31.31
C SER A 634 7.57 -8.52 32.08
N ASP A 635 7.56 -8.35 33.39
CA ASP A 635 8.76 -8.49 34.23
C ASP A 635 9.23 -9.96 34.27
N ASN A 636 10.54 -10.15 34.28
CA ASN A 636 11.12 -11.51 34.38
C ASN A 636 12.08 -11.57 35.58
N PRO A 637 11.70 -12.21 36.68
CA PRO A 637 10.46 -13.02 36.91
C PRO A 637 9.23 -12.12 37.21
N SER A 638 8.06 -12.53 36.66
CA SER A 638 6.84 -11.75 36.79
C SER A 638 6.24 -11.76 38.22
N ARG A 639 5.72 -10.60 38.64
CA ARG A 639 5.03 -10.39 39.93
C ARG A 639 3.56 -10.06 39.75
N SER A 640 3.10 -10.02 38.51
CA SER A 640 1.75 -9.63 38.19
C SER A 640 1.08 -10.59 37.18
N LEU A 641 -0.21 -10.81 37.34
CA LEU A 641 -0.99 -11.81 36.60
C LEU A 641 -2.36 -11.24 36.23
N VAL A 642 -2.81 -11.55 35.02
CA VAL A 642 -4.19 -11.31 34.59
C VAL A 642 -4.82 -12.66 34.28
N LEU A 643 -5.97 -12.93 34.88
CA LEU A 643 -6.78 -14.11 34.65
C LEU A 643 -8.01 -13.70 33.83
N HIS A 644 -8.24 -14.38 32.71
CA HIS A 644 -9.44 -14.22 31.90
C HIS A 644 -10.35 -15.44 32.03
N SER A 645 -11.63 -15.20 32.28
CA SER A 645 -12.65 -16.24 32.27
C SER A 645 -13.04 -16.63 30.83
N ASN A 646 -13.67 -17.77 30.64
CA ASN A 646 -14.28 -18.12 29.37
C ASN A 646 -15.61 -17.36 29.14
N SER A 647 -16.07 -17.31 27.90
CA SER A 647 -17.24 -16.52 27.49
C SER A 647 -18.54 -17.03 28.10
N GLU A 648 -18.71 -18.36 28.21
CA GLU A 648 -19.93 -18.97 28.74
C GLU A 648 -20.10 -18.66 30.24
N TRP A 649 -19.02 -18.83 31.01
CA TRP A 649 -19.02 -18.47 32.43
C TRP A 649 -19.26 -16.96 32.62
N SER A 650 -18.61 -16.13 31.79
CA SER A 650 -18.76 -14.69 31.87
C SER A 650 -20.21 -14.23 31.61
N LYS A 651 -20.91 -14.84 30.65
CA LYS A 651 -22.34 -14.57 30.40
C LYS A 651 -23.21 -14.85 31.60
N LYS A 652 -23.01 -16.00 32.29
CA LYS A 652 -23.75 -16.37 33.49
C LYS A 652 -23.55 -15.38 34.65
N HIS A 653 -22.41 -14.72 34.70
CA HIS A 653 -22.03 -13.82 35.80
C HIS A 653 -21.91 -12.37 35.37
N LEU A 654 -22.49 -11.98 34.21
CA LEU A 654 -22.25 -10.69 33.58
C LEU A 654 -22.67 -9.49 34.44
N GLU A 655 -23.76 -9.64 35.19
CA GLU A 655 -24.34 -8.53 36.00
C GLU A 655 -23.84 -8.52 37.45
N LYS A 656 -22.98 -9.45 37.84
CA LYS A 656 -22.37 -9.45 39.18
C LYS A 656 -21.41 -8.28 39.36
N SER A 657 -21.23 -7.87 40.61
CA SER A 657 -20.25 -6.84 40.98
C SER A 657 -18.81 -7.33 40.74
N ARG A 658 -17.90 -6.34 40.64
CA ARG A 658 -16.46 -6.65 40.43
C ARG A 658 -15.87 -7.46 41.59
N SER A 659 -16.26 -7.18 42.82
CA SER A 659 -15.82 -7.87 44.02
C SER A 659 -16.33 -9.32 44.04
N GLU A 660 -17.59 -9.56 43.75
CA GLU A 660 -18.13 -10.93 43.67
C GLU A 660 -17.41 -11.78 42.62
N ILE A 661 -17.05 -11.17 41.47
CA ILE A 661 -16.33 -11.88 40.41
C ILE A 661 -14.92 -12.25 40.83
N VAL A 662 -14.22 -11.36 41.53
CA VAL A 662 -12.90 -11.68 42.06
C VAL A 662 -12.96 -12.87 43.00
N GLU A 663 -13.87 -12.86 43.95
CA GLU A 663 -14.06 -13.99 44.90
C GLU A 663 -14.42 -15.30 44.12
N LEU A 664 -15.31 -15.25 43.16
CA LEU A 664 -15.66 -16.43 42.37
C LEU A 664 -14.46 -17.01 41.59
N ILE A 665 -13.60 -16.14 41.02
CA ILE A 665 -12.39 -16.59 40.30
C ILE A 665 -11.35 -17.12 41.29
N LEU A 666 -11.18 -16.48 42.43
CA LEU A 666 -10.32 -16.99 43.52
C LEU A 666 -10.79 -18.38 43.98
N ASP A 667 -12.08 -18.56 44.20
CA ASP A 667 -12.65 -19.87 44.61
C ASP A 667 -12.44 -20.97 43.56
N GLN A 668 -12.50 -20.62 42.28
CA GLN A 668 -12.16 -21.56 41.20
C GLN A 668 -10.68 -21.97 41.28
N CYS A 669 -9.76 -21.00 41.45
CA CYS A 669 -8.34 -21.27 41.57
C CYS A 669 -7.99 -22.09 42.84
N ARG A 670 -8.61 -21.77 43.98
CA ARG A 670 -8.40 -22.47 45.27
C ARG A 670 -8.58 -23.96 45.18
N ARG A 671 -9.51 -24.43 44.34
CA ARG A 671 -9.79 -25.87 44.13
C ARG A 671 -8.61 -26.65 43.55
N PHE A 672 -7.69 -25.98 42.89
CA PHE A 672 -6.55 -26.58 42.19
C PHE A 672 -5.19 -26.03 42.69
N ALA A 673 -5.20 -25.14 43.68
CA ALA A 673 -4.02 -24.45 44.19
C ALA A 673 -3.35 -25.29 45.29
N ASP A 674 -2.03 -25.35 45.27
CA ASP A 674 -1.21 -25.80 46.40
C ASP A 674 -1.02 -24.66 47.39
N ASN A 675 -0.29 -24.90 48.49
CA ASN A 675 -0.07 -23.92 49.56
C ASN A 675 0.63 -22.66 49.08
N ASP A 676 1.59 -22.79 48.14
CA ASP A 676 2.33 -21.64 47.61
C ASP A 676 1.44 -20.77 46.72
N ALA A 677 0.63 -21.39 45.90
CA ALA A 677 -0.37 -20.75 45.05
C ALA A 677 -1.45 -20.04 45.88
N LEU A 678 -1.97 -20.68 46.94
CA LEU A 678 -2.95 -20.08 47.83
C LEU A 678 -2.38 -18.86 48.52
N LYS A 679 -1.17 -18.96 49.12
CA LYS A 679 -0.52 -17.89 49.79
C LYS A 679 -0.29 -16.69 48.87
N TRP A 680 0.15 -16.94 47.64
CA TRP A 680 0.37 -15.88 46.64
C TRP A 680 -0.93 -15.18 46.24
N LEU A 681 -1.98 -15.95 45.92
CA LEU A 681 -3.28 -15.40 45.50
C LEU A 681 -3.93 -14.57 46.62
N GLU A 682 -3.88 -15.04 47.86
CA GLU A 682 -4.51 -14.38 49.03
C GLU A 682 -3.75 -13.12 49.50
N SER A 683 -2.43 -13.08 49.25
CA SER A 683 -1.62 -11.90 49.59
C SER A 683 -1.54 -10.87 48.46
N SER A 684 -2.10 -11.15 47.30
CA SER A 684 -2.06 -10.27 46.14
C SER A 684 -3.09 -9.15 46.23
N ASN A 685 -2.73 -7.97 45.73
CA ASN A 685 -3.71 -6.95 45.38
C ASN A 685 -4.44 -7.35 44.10
N TYR A 686 -5.71 -7.06 44.00
CA TYR A 686 -6.51 -7.50 42.86
C TYR A 686 -7.54 -6.46 42.39
N GLN A 687 -7.90 -6.52 41.12
CA GLN A 687 -8.96 -5.69 40.51
C GLN A 687 -9.72 -6.44 39.43
N GLY A 688 -11.06 -6.50 39.52
CA GLY A 688 -11.92 -7.06 38.49
C GLY A 688 -12.27 -6.05 37.39
N HIS A 689 -12.31 -6.50 36.15
CA HIS A 689 -12.78 -5.72 35.00
C HIS A 689 -13.73 -6.51 34.12
N ARG A 690 -14.85 -5.88 33.71
CA ARG A 690 -15.88 -6.48 32.86
C ARG A 690 -15.74 -6.03 31.42
N TRP A 691 -15.48 -6.95 30.52
CA TRP A 691 -15.55 -6.74 29.08
C TRP A 691 -16.92 -7.24 28.57
N ARG A 692 -17.92 -6.35 28.50
CA ARG A 692 -19.25 -6.72 27.99
C ARG A 692 -19.22 -7.07 26.52
N PHE A 693 -18.40 -6.39 25.73
CA PHE A 693 -18.19 -6.58 24.29
C PHE A 693 -16.70 -6.90 24.04
N ALA A 694 -16.26 -8.08 24.51
CA ALA A 694 -14.84 -8.45 24.48
C ALA A 694 -14.36 -8.75 23.06
N ARG A 695 -15.12 -9.57 22.31
CA ARG A 695 -14.77 -10.01 20.96
C ARG A 695 -16.03 -10.21 20.13
N ALA A 696 -16.03 -9.71 18.89
CA ALA A 696 -17.11 -9.97 17.94
C ALA A 696 -17.11 -11.45 17.51
N ILE A 697 -18.29 -12.05 17.39
CA ILE A 697 -18.47 -13.44 16.94
C ILE A 697 -19.11 -13.53 15.55
N ARG A 698 -19.64 -12.41 15.04
CA ARG A 698 -20.25 -12.31 13.71
C ARG A 698 -19.91 -10.97 13.06
N THR A 699 -19.94 -10.96 11.74
CA THR A 699 -19.82 -9.73 10.95
C THR A 699 -21.05 -8.84 11.17
N GLY A 700 -20.84 -7.53 11.24
CA GLY A 700 -21.92 -6.55 11.26
C GLY A 700 -22.66 -6.53 9.92
N THR A 701 -23.94 -6.15 9.94
CA THR A 701 -24.71 -5.87 8.72
C THR A 701 -24.20 -4.56 8.12
N GLU A 702 -23.86 -4.54 6.83
CA GLU A 702 -23.41 -3.33 6.14
C GLU A 702 -24.52 -2.25 6.17
N ILE A 703 -24.08 -1.01 6.35
CA ILE A 703 -24.93 0.18 6.25
C ILE A 703 -24.51 1.00 5.05
N ASN A 704 -25.45 1.65 4.41
CA ASN A 704 -25.18 2.58 3.32
C ASN A 704 -25.64 3.99 3.72
N ILE A 705 -24.88 4.60 4.64
CA ILE A 705 -25.09 6.00 5.04
C ILE A 705 -23.95 6.80 4.43
N PRO A 706 -24.24 7.77 3.56
CA PRO A 706 -23.20 8.56 2.91
C PRO A 706 -22.22 9.16 3.92
N ARG A 707 -20.91 8.99 3.68
CA ARG A 707 -19.80 9.53 4.48
C ARG A 707 -19.70 9.02 5.94
N ILE A 708 -20.48 7.99 6.31
CA ILE A 708 -20.34 7.28 7.58
C ILE A 708 -19.92 5.85 7.29
N VAL A 709 -18.75 5.46 7.77
CA VAL A 709 -18.15 4.14 7.53
C VAL A 709 -17.91 3.43 8.85
N MET A 710 -18.07 2.11 8.86
CA MET A 710 -17.88 1.27 10.04
C MET A 710 -16.53 0.58 9.99
N ALA A 711 -15.90 0.43 11.17
CA ALA A 711 -14.72 -0.42 11.35
C ALA A 711 -14.73 -1.08 12.74
N GLY A 712 -13.81 -2.00 12.97
CA GLY A 712 -13.69 -2.75 14.22
C GLY A 712 -13.57 -4.24 13.95
N ASP A 713 -13.49 -5.03 15.00
CA ASP A 713 -13.35 -6.48 14.91
C ASP A 713 -14.57 -7.20 14.34
N ALA A 714 -15.75 -6.58 14.37
CA ALA A 714 -16.95 -7.10 13.71
C ALA A 714 -16.93 -6.90 12.17
N TRP A 715 -16.03 -6.06 11.66
CA TRP A 715 -15.89 -5.73 10.24
C TRP A 715 -14.63 -6.33 9.62
N GLY A 716 -13.74 -6.84 10.47
CA GLY A 716 -12.47 -7.40 10.07
C GLY A 716 -12.56 -8.83 9.54
N LYS A 717 -11.56 -9.22 8.78
CA LYS A 717 -11.35 -10.62 8.34
C LYS A 717 -9.98 -11.10 8.81
N PRO A 718 -9.91 -12.08 9.71
CA PRO A 718 -11.03 -12.80 10.40
C PRO A 718 -11.75 -11.92 11.42
N VAL A 719 -13.05 -12.19 11.64
CA VAL A 719 -13.86 -11.50 12.64
C VAL A 719 -13.33 -11.79 14.05
N GLY A 720 -13.39 -10.81 14.93
CA GLY A 720 -12.99 -10.93 16.34
C GLY A 720 -11.49 -10.99 16.59
N THR A 721 -10.63 -10.71 15.57
CA THR A 721 -9.18 -10.72 15.69
C THR A 721 -8.61 -9.30 15.72
N VAL A 722 -7.40 -9.16 16.26
CA VAL A 722 -6.68 -7.87 16.24
C VAL A 722 -6.30 -7.47 14.82
N GLY A 723 -5.76 -8.40 14.04
CA GLY A 723 -5.42 -8.14 12.64
C GLY A 723 -6.64 -7.80 11.79
N GLY A 724 -7.78 -8.45 12.05
CA GLY A 724 -9.05 -8.10 11.44
C GLY A 724 -9.49 -6.67 11.78
N ALA A 725 -9.40 -6.26 13.05
CA ALA A 725 -9.71 -4.90 13.47
C ALA A 725 -8.80 -3.85 12.80
N ILE A 726 -7.48 -4.10 12.76
CA ILE A 726 -6.51 -3.23 12.07
C ILE A 726 -6.85 -3.13 10.58
N SER A 727 -7.07 -4.27 9.93
CA SER A 727 -7.41 -4.31 8.50
C SER A 727 -8.69 -3.56 8.20
N SER A 728 -9.74 -3.74 9.03
CA SER A 728 -11.00 -3.02 8.85
C SER A 728 -10.85 -1.50 8.97
N GLY A 729 -9.99 -1.02 9.87
CA GLY A 729 -9.66 0.40 10.00
C GLY A 729 -9.02 0.98 8.74
N ALA A 730 -8.06 0.27 8.16
CA ALA A 730 -7.40 0.68 6.92
C ALA A 730 -8.39 0.70 5.74
N TRP A 731 -9.24 -0.33 5.62
CA TRP A 731 -10.28 -0.39 4.58
C TRP A 731 -11.35 0.70 4.76
N ALA A 732 -11.76 0.99 6.00
CA ALA A 732 -12.72 2.06 6.29
C ALA A 732 -12.16 3.44 5.91
N ALA A 733 -10.88 3.69 6.17
CA ALA A 733 -10.22 4.91 5.72
C ALA A 733 -10.25 5.03 4.19
N ALA A 734 -9.89 3.97 3.47
CA ALA A 734 -9.91 3.93 2.03
C ALA A 734 -11.33 4.09 1.45
N GLU A 735 -12.33 3.47 2.08
CA GLU A 735 -13.74 3.56 1.68
C GLU A 735 -14.30 4.97 1.88
N LEU A 736 -13.97 5.62 3.00
CA LEU A 736 -14.37 7.00 3.23
C LEU A 736 -13.77 7.95 2.20
N VAL A 737 -12.47 7.78 1.89
CA VAL A 737 -11.78 8.55 0.83
C VAL A 737 -12.44 8.32 -0.54
N PHE A 738 -12.82 7.08 -0.84
CA PHE A 738 -13.56 6.75 -2.05
C PHE A 738 -14.90 7.52 -2.11
N TYR A 739 -15.70 7.49 -1.06
CA TYR A 739 -16.96 8.24 -1.00
C TYR A 739 -16.72 9.75 -1.18
N LEU A 740 -15.79 10.33 -0.43
CA LEU A 740 -15.51 11.76 -0.51
C LEU A 740 -15.02 12.17 -1.91
N SER A 741 -14.26 11.33 -2.60
CA SER A 741 -13.83 11.58 -3.97
C SER A 741 -14.97 11.58 -5.01
N ASN A 742 -16.14 11.04 -4.68
CA ASN A 742 -17.35 11.06 -5.52
C ASN A 742 -18.25 12.26 -5.21
N PHE A 743 -18.24 12.75 -3.97
CA PHE A 743 -19.08 13.87 -3.53
C PHE A 743 -18.47 15.25 -3.80
N SER A 744 -17.20 15.34 -4.10
CA SER A 744 -16.58 16.60 -4.49
C SER A 744 -17.25 17.09 -5.77
N LYS A 745 -18.09 18.13 -5.68
CA LYS A 745 -18.80 18.80 -6.80
C LYS A 745 -17.85 19.27 -7.92
N ARG A 746 -16.55 19.14 -7.72
CA ARG A 746 -15.48 19.47 -8.66
C ARG A 746 -14.88 18.27 -9.39
N GLY A 747 -15.40 17.06 -9.19
CA GLY A 747 -14.88 15.85 -9.86
C GLY A 747 -15.00 15.89 -11.39
N SER A 748 -16.05 16.49 -11.95
CA SER A 748 -16.22 16.73 -13.40
C SER A 748 -15.56 18.04 -13.87
N ASP A 749 -15.57 19.08 -13.03
CA ASP A 749 -14.97 20.39 -13.35
C ASP A 749 -13.49 20.48 -13.01
N ILE A 750 -12.98 19.67 -12.08
CA ILE A 750 -11.53 19.55 -11.82
C ILE A 750 -10.82 18.85 -12.97
N GLN A 751 -11.45 17.88 -13.65
CA GLN A 751 -10.87 17.33 -14.88
C GLN A 751 -10.79 18.36 -16.01
N SER A 752 -11.76 19.25 -16.15
CA SER A 752 -11.70 20.34 -17.12
C SER A 752 -10.95 21.58 -16.57
N SER A 753 -11.17 22.01 -15.33
CA SER A 753 -10.53 23.19 -14.76
C SER A 753 -9.11 22.97 -14.21
N LEU A 754 -8.75 21.73 -13.82
CA LEU A 754 -7.33 21.40 -13.55
C LEU A 754 -6.54 21.24 -14.84
N LEU A 755 -7.16 20.79 -15.93
CA LEU A 755 -6.54 20.85 -17.27
C LEU A 755 -6.44 22.30 -17.78
N ASP A 756 -7.39 23.17 -17.45
CA ASP A 756 -7.40 24.58 -17.85
C ASP A 756 -6.61 25.52 -16.90
N LYS A 757 -6.46 25.16 -15.64
CA LYS A 757 -5.69 25.95 -14.63
C LYS A 757 -4.31 25.37 -14.32
N TRP A 758 -3.99 24.21 -14.83
CA TRP A 758 -2.70 23.53 -14.71
C TRP A 758 -2.10 23.26 -16.09
#